data_2cf9265d6012fced860f98791a6eb5b8
#
_entry.id   2cf9265d6012fced860f98791a6eb5b8
#
_cell.length_a   1.000
_cell.length_b   1.000
_cell.length_c   1.000
_cell.angle_alpha   90.00
_cell.angle_beta   90.00
_cell.angle_gamma   90.00
#
_symmetry.space_group_name_H-M   'P 1'
#
loop_
_entity.id
_entity.type
_entity.pdbx_description
1 polymer ?
#
loop_
_entity_poly.entity_id
_entity_poly.type
_entity_poly.pdbx_seq_one_letter_code
_entity_poly.pdbx_strand_id
1 'polypeptide(L)'
;MCEYTIIYINSESYSKNRGIAEMISYDIWFYVFFHHLCMKKTYNILQAVFMRKSILYLLLMIICLSELYAANRKSFNYYFSHISSADGLSESQVKVILQDSYGFMWFGTKNGLNRYDGTSIQTINCDDYIAGKGDHNISALFEDENRKLWVGTDRGVYIYDPVYDLFTFIDQKTENGEQMGNWVAKITSDHSGNIWILIPDQGVFRYKDEKLYYYAITNKDNIKRESPGAICVRENGEVWIGTAGVGLFLYNPQTDSFIQHHTDKDGNTLMGAHIFSMCDYGDWIALAIHDGELKKYNPKTNTLQTVNAPGVHHTILRDVVCYDQNNLWVCTHAGLFIVDEQSKKVTHLQEDLMHSYSLSDNIIFCIYKDREGGIWLGTKFGGVNHLPNYKLLFERFVPSSSENSLNTRRIRELAEDPDGNIWVGTEDNGINILNPATGEVTQINYPESDRKSHLMTQSMSMYDGKIYCGLFKYGLDIIDISNHSIKHLNHQQLNLDEESVYSQLIDSRGRLWVGNAWGLSRAEAGSFDFTRIPEIGLDWIVCMLEDKKGQIWLASMGSGVWKYNPKDDSYKKYVNDTQDPASLSSNSVSSIMEDSRGQIWFSTDRGGICRYNEADDNFTTFSKEQGLPDDVAYKILEDKNHYFWFGTNQGLVKFKPETGDIRVFTTRDGLVGNQFNYNSGLKASNGKFYFGTIDGLIAFNPDDDQRTDSIPPVYITKFSIYIRK
;
A
#
# COMPACT_ATOMS: atom_id res chain seq x y z
N MET A 1 -41.83 -26.05 -45.38
CA MET A 1 -40.83 -25.09 -45.90
C MET A 1 -40.68 -24.00 -44.85
N CYS A 2 -39.70 -24.09 -44.03
CA CYS A 2 -39.32 -23.01 -43.12
C CYS A 2 -37.87 -22.69 -43.46
N GLU A 3 -37.65 -21.47 -43.90
CA GLU A 3 -36.32 -20.93 -44.20
C GLU A 3 -35.55 -20.68 -42.89
N TYR A 4 -34.33 -21.18 -42.84
CA TYR A 4 -33.40 -20.91 -41.77
C TYR A 4 -32.58 -19.67 -42.12
N THR A 5 -32.72 -18.63 -41.36
CA THR A 5 -31.80 -17.49 -41.42
C THR A 5 -30.63 -17.76 -40.45
N ILE A 6 -29.46 -18.05 -41.01
CA ILE A 6 -28.22 -18.20 -40.26
C ILE A 6 -27.63 -16.79 -40.13
N ILE A 7 -27.54 -16.29 -38.90
CA ILE A 7 -26.81 -15.06 -38.61
C ILE A 7 -25.32 -15.43 -38.32
N TYR A 8 -24.46 -15.05 -39.27
CA TYR A 8 -23.00 -15.10 -39.05
C TYR A 8 -22.57 -13.88 -38.21
N ILE A 9 -22.07 -14.14 -37.01
CA ILE A 9 -21.36 -13.12 -36.22
C ILE A 9 -19.88 -13.30 -36.49
N ASN A 10 -19.26 -12.26 -37.00
CA ASN A 10 -17.85 -12.21 -37.37
C ASN A 10 -16.95 -12.24 -36.17
N SER A 11 -15.97 -13.16 -36.13
CA SER A 11 -15.22 -13.61 -34.95
C SER A 11 -13.87 -12.93 -34.77
N GLU A 12 -13.76 -11.60 -34.89
CA GLU A 12 -12.43 -10.95 -34.76
C GLU A 12 -12.16 -10.14 -33.51
N SER A 13 -13.02 -10.17 -32.48
CA SER A 13 -12.77 -9.36 -31.30
C SER A 13 -12.99 -10.03 -29.91
N TYR A 14 -13.00 -11.35 -29.78
CA TYR A 14 -13.20 -12.01 -28.48
C TYR A 14 -12.27 -13.21 -28.24
N SER A 15 -11.01 -12.96 -27.89
CA SER A 15 -10.07 -14.04 -27.55
C SER A 15 -9.93 -14.32 -26.03
N LYS A 16 -10.82 -13.83 -25.17
CA LYS A 16 -10.68 -14.00 -23.69
C LYS A 16 -11.83 -14.68 -22.95
N ASN A 17 -12.92 -15.10 -23.61
CA ASN A 17 -14.06 -15.73 -22.90
C ASN A 17 -14.63 -16.97 -23.61
N ARG A 18 -13.78 -17.86 -24.14
CA ARG A 18 -14.26 -19.07 -24.83
C ARG A 18 -15.11 -20.03 -23.97
N GLY A 19 -14.82 -20.15 -22.66
CA GLY A 19 -15.52 -21.10 -21.79
C GLY A 19 -16.98 -20.73 -21.49
N ILE A 20 -17.29 -19.44 -21.38
CA ILE A 20 -18.65 -18.98 -21.02
C ILE A 20 -19.56 -18.92 -22.25
N ALA A 21 -19.02 -18.58 -23.42
CA ALA A 21 -19.79 -18.51 -24.64
C ALA A 21 -20.22 -19.91 -25.15
N GLU A 22 -19.41 -20.94 -24.98
CA GLU A 22 -19.77 -22.32 -25.34
C GLU A 22 -20.83 -22.87 -24.38
N MET A 23 -20.79 -22.57 -23.09
CA MET A 23 -21.81 -23.03 -22.13
C MET A 23 -23.18 -22.37 -22.37
N ILE A 24 -23.23 -21.08 -22.69
CA ILE A 24 -24.46 -20.36 -23.05
C ILE A 24 -25.03 -20.85 -24.40
N SER A 25 -24.18 -21.23 -25.36
CA SER A 25 -24.58 -21.77 -26.65
C SER A 25 -25.25 -23.16 -26.54
N TYR A 26 -24.75 -24.04 -25.67
CA TYR A 26 -25.36 -25.36 -25.43
C TYR A 26 -26.72 -25.25 -24.72
N ASP A 27 -26.88 -24.34 -23.76
CA ASP A 27 -28.15 -24.17 -23.04
C ASP A 27 -29.26 -23.58 -23.93
N ILE A 28 -28.93 -22.66 -24.84
CA ILE A 28 -29.88 -22.10 -25.82
C ILE A 28 -30.30 -23.17 -26.83
N TRP A 29 -29.38 -24.04 -27.26
CA TRP A 29 -29.70 -25.12 -28.23
C TRP A 29 -30.59 -26.21 -27.59
N PHE A 30 -30.35 -26.54 -26.33
CA PHE A 30 -31.17 -27.49 -25.57
C PHE A 30 -32.58 -26.95 -25.33
N TYR A 31 -32.73 -25.65 -25.06
CA TYR A 31 -34.02 -24.99 -24.87
C TYR A 31 -34.86 -24.96 -26.14
N VAL A 32 -34.27 -24.68 -27.29
CA VAL A 32 -34.95 -24.66 -28.60
C VAL A 32 -35.33 -26.07 -29.05
N PHE A 33 -34.50 -27.08 -28.82
CA PHE A 33 -34.78 -28.48 -29.19
C PHE A 33 -35.93 -29.09 -28.35
N PHE A 34 -36.00 -28.79 -27.06
CA PHE A 34 -37.07 -29.29 -26.18
C PHE A 34 -38.41 -28.59 -26.40
N HIS A 35 -38.43 -27.34 -26.79
CA HIS A 35 -39.67 -26.62 -27.11
C HIS A 35 -40.39 -27.18 -28.34
N HIS A 36 -39.68 -27.84 -29.25
CA HIS A 36 -40.24 -28.44 -30.46
C HIS A 36 -40.78 -29.86 -30.26
N LEU A 37 -40.39 -30.56 -29.21
CA LEU A 37 -40.77 -31.96 -28.94
C LEU A 37 -41.98 -32.14 -28.03
N CYS A 38 -42.50 -31.13 -27.40
CA CYS A 38 -43.58 -31.23 -26.38
C CYS A 38 -44.85 -30.47 -26.71
N MET A 39 -45.31 -30.49 -27.94
CA MET A 39 -46.65 -30.02 -28.27
C MET A 39 -47.62 -31.21 -28.31
N LYS A 40 -48.14 -31.63 -27.16
CA LYS A 40 -49.53 -31.97 -26.81
C LYS A 40 -49.65 -32.78 -25.52
N LYS A 41 -50.31 -32.17 -24.54
CA LYS A 41 -51.06 -32.81 -23.41
C LYS A 41 -50.39 -33.22 -22.09
N THR A 42 -49.08 -32.98 -21.81
CA THR A 42 -48.51 -33.14 -20.46
C THR A 42 -47.83 -31.87 -19.96
N TYR A 43 -48.24 -30.74 -20.47
CA TYR A 43 -47.51 -29.45 -20.48
C TYR A 43 -47.39 -28.78 -19.11
N ASN A 44 -48.37 -28.89 -18.21
CA ASN A 44 -48.37 -28.00 -17.01
C ASN A 44 -47.54 -28.46 -15.82
N ILE A 45 -47.28 -29.74 -15.65
CA ILE A 45 -46.54 -30.26 -14.50
C ILE A 45 -45.01 -30.28 -14.79
N LEU A 46 -44.61 -30.69 -16.00
CA LEU A 46 -43.20 -30.70 -16.40
C LEU A 46 -42.63 -29.27 -16.50
N GLN A 47 -43.44 -28.31 -17.00
CA GLN A 47 -43.03 -26.91 -17.11
C GLN A 47 -42.77 -26.26 -15.74
N ALA A 48 -43.61 -26.55 -14.74
CA ALA A 48 -43.42 -26.04 -13.37
C ALA A 48 -42.16 -26.63 -12.67
N VAL A 49 -41.88 -27.91 -12.92
CA VAL A 49 -40.68 -28.58 -12.39
C VAL A 49 -39.42 -28.11 -13.11
N PHE A 50 -39.49 -27.90 -14.43
CA PHE A 50 -38.40 -27.39 -15.25
C PHE A 50 -38.08 -25.92 -14.91
N MET A 51 -39.12 -25.06 -14.78
CA MET A 51 -38.94 -23.67 -14.32
C MET A 51 -38.33 -23.58 -12.92
N ARG A 52 -38.79 -24.42 -11.97
CA ARG A 52 -38.18 -24.46 -10.63
C ARG A 52 -36.73 -24.93 -10.67
N LYS A 53 -36.38 -25.91 -11.47
CA LYS A 53 -34.97 -26.35 -11.67
C LYS A 53 -34.13 -25.27 -12.39
N SER A 54 -34.67 -24.63 -13.42
CA SER A 54 -33.96 -23.53 -14.13
C SER A 54 -33.77 -22.31 -13.25
N ILE A 55 -34.74 -21.96 -12.40
CA ILE A 55 -34.59 -20.88 -11.41
C ILE A 55 -33.56 -21.27 -10.34
N LEU A 56 -33.55 -22.54 -9.91
CA LEU A 56 -32.57 -23.04 -8.96
C LEU A 56 -31.14 -23.04 -9.56
N TYR A 57 -31.00 -23.45 -10.82
CA TYR A 57 -29.71 -23.37 -11.52
C TYR A 57 -29.26 -21.93 -11.79
N LEU A 58 -30.19 -21.03 -12.09
CA LEU A 58 -29.92 -19.61 -12.28
C LEU A 58 -29.49 -18.96 -10.93
N LEU A 59 -30.17 -19.32 -9.84
CA LEU A 59 -29.79 -18.89 -8.47
C LEU A 59 -28.42 -19.44 -8.06
N LEU A 60 -28.16 -20.73 -8.32
CA LEU A 60 -26.84 -21.35 -8.06
C LEU A 60 -25.76 -20.72 -8.94
N MET A 61 -26.04 -20.41 -10.18
CA MET A 61 -25.12 -19.72 -11.07
C MET A 61 -24.86 -18.27 -10.62
N ILE A 62 -25.88 -17.56 -10.15
CA ILE A 62 -25.73 -16.22 -9.58
C ILE A 62 -24.92 -16.30 -8.27
N ILE A 63 -25.15 -17.30 -7.42
CA ILE A 63 -24.36 -17.52 -6.19
C ILE A 63 -22.92 -17.88 -6.55
N CYS A 64 -22.68 -18.80 -7.49
CA CYS A 64 -21.32 -19.13 -7.95
C CYS A 64 -20.63 -17.95 -8.64
N LEU A 65 -21.35 -17.14 -9.42
CA LEU A 65 -20.84 -15.93 -10.03
C LEU A 65 -20.55 -14.86 -8.97
N SER A 66 -21.39 -14.73 -7.93
CA SER A 66 -21.12 -13.81 -6.82
C SER A 66 -19.94 -14.26 -5.97
N GLU A 67 -19.75 -15.56 -5.75
CA GLU A 67 -18.56 -16.10 -5.07
C GLU A 67 -17.29 -15.99 -5.93
N LEU A 68 -17.37 -16.24 -7.24
CA LEU A 68 -16.27 -15.98 -8.17
C LEU A 68 -15.92 -14.48 -8.27
N TYR A 69 -16.94 -13.62 -8.24
CA TYR A 69 -16.79 -12.17 -8.24
C TYR A 69 -16.25 -11.66 -6.90
N ALA A 70 -16.68 -12.25 -5.77
CA ALA A 70 -16.14 -11.96 -4.43
C ALA A 70 -14.74 -12.54 -4.23
N ALA A 71 -14.42 -13.71 -4.79
CA ALA A 71 -13.08 -14.29 -4.73
C ALA A 71 -12.05 -13.50 -5.58
N ASN A 72 -12.48 -12.88 -6.68
CA ASN A 72 -11.64 -11.97 -7.46
C ASN A 72 -11.45 -10.58 -6.78
N ARG A 73 -12.22 -10.26 -5.71
CA ARG A 73 -12.25 -8.94 -5.07
C ARG A 73 -11.53 -8.83 -3.73
N LYS A 74 -10.86 -9.87 -3.24
CA LYS A 74 -9.79 -9.65 -2.28
C LYS A 74 -8.58 -9.16 -3.06
N SER A 75 -8.60 -7.89 -3.44
CA SER A 75 -7.37 -7.18 -3.71
C SER A 75 -6.59 -7.18 -2.40
N PHE A 76 -5.66 -8.12 -2.25
CA PHE A 76 -4.59 -7.95 -1.29
C PHE A 76 -3.85 -6.71 -1.76
N ASN A 77 -4.10 -5.60 -1.10
CA ASN A 77 -3.41 -4.37 -1.39
C ASN A 77 -1.99 -4.53 -0.84
N TYR A 78 -1.05 -4.92 -1.70
CA TYR A 78 0.37 -4.94 -1.38
C TYR A 78 0.89 -3.51 -1.50
N TYR A 79 1.06 -2.86 -0.35
CA TYR A 79 1.56 -1.49 -0.28
C TYR A 79 3.05 -1.49 0.06
N PHE A 80 3.89 -1.29 -0.95
CA PHE A 80 5.33 -1.17 -0.77
C PHE A 80 5.71 0.25 -0.34
N SER A 81 6.55 0.38 0.68
CA SER A 81 7.34 1.58 0.90
C SER A 81 8.64 1.48 0.12
N HIS A 82 9.17 2.62 -0.32
CA HIS A 82 10.34 2.68 -1.18
C HIS A 82 11.49 3.35 -0.46
N ILE A 83 12.72 2.86 -0.70
CA ILE A 83 13.96 3.47 -0.30
C ILE A 83 14.82 3.66 -1.56
N SER A 84 15.10 4.91 -1.87
CA SER A 84 15.79 5.32 -3.09
C SER A 84 17.08 6.09 -2.80
N SER A 85 17.75 6.56 -3.83
CA SER A 85 18.87 7.47 -3.70
C SER A 85 18.48 8.82 -3.06
N ALA A 86 17.23 9.25 -3.17
CA ALA A 86 16.72 10.44 -2.49
C ALA A 86 16.68 10.26 -0.96
N ASP A 87 16.57 9.02 -0.49
CA ASP A 87 16.57 8.68 0.94
C ASP A 87 17.97 8.39 1.48
N GLY A 88 19.01 8.52 0.64
CA GLY A 88 20.40 8.33 0.99
C GLY A 88 21.04 7.01 0.56
N LEU A 89 20.32 6.17 -0.20
CA LEU A 89 20.89 4.96 -0.79
C LEU A 89 21.99 5.33 -1.80
N SER A 90 23.15 4.68 -1.71
CA SER A 90 24.33 5.02 -2.53
C SER A 90 24.12 4.82 -4.03
N GLU A 91 23.22 3.90 -4.40
CA GLU A 91 22.87 3.61 -5.78
C GLU A 91 21.58 2.80 -5.85
N SER A 92 20.77 3.00 -6.90
CA SER A 92 19.45 2.37 -7.02
C SER A 92 19.47 0.87 -7.36
N GLN A 93 20.61 0.34 -7.85
CA GLN A 93 20.76 -1.08 -8.15
C GLN A 93 21.10 -1.88 -6.89
N VAL A 94 20.11 -2.54 -6.30
CA VAL A 94 20.27 -3.35 -5.08
C VAL A 94 20.31 -4.84 -5.45
N LYS A 95 21.42 -5.50 -5.17
CA LYS A 95 21.68 -6.89 -5.58
C LYS A 95 21.50 -7.90 -4.44
N VAL A 96 21.65 -7.45 -3.21
CA VAL A 96 21.56 -8.31 -2.01
C VAL A 96 21.06 -7.50 -0.82
N ILE A 97 20.25 -8.15 0.01
CA ILE A 97 19.67 -7.61 1.23
C ILE A 97 19.92 -8.60 2.37
N LEU A 98 20.26 -8.07 3.55
CA LEU A 98 20.47 -8.85 4.76
C LEU A 98 19.95 -8.07 5.97
N GLN A 99 19.34 -8.75 6.94
CA GLN A 99 19.10 -8.22 8.27
C GLN A 99 20.14 -8.79 9.24
N ASP A 100 20.90 -7.93 9.94
CA ASP A 100 21.89 -8.39 10.91
C ASP A 100 21.25 -8.80 12.25
N SER A 101 22.05 -9.35 13.15
CA SER A 101 21.59 -9.80 14.46
C SER A 101 21.07 -8.67 15.38
N TYR A 102 21.43 -7.43 15.11
CA TYR A 102 20.92 -6.25 15.79
C TYR A 102 19.58 -5.74 15.22
N GLY A 103 19.20 -6.20 14.02
CA GLY A 103 17.97 -5.78 13.32
C GLY A 103 18.20 -4.72 12.26
N PHE A 104 19.42 -4.24 12.03
CA PHE A 104 19.72 -3.32 10.93
C PHE A 104 19.60 -4.04 9.59
N MET A 105 19.06 -3.31 8.60
CA MET A 105 19.01 -3.80 7.24
C MET A 105 20.26 -3.35 6.48
N TRP A 106 20.85 -4.28 5.75
CA TRP A 106 22.01 -4.05 4.91
C TRP A 106 21.67 -4.23 3.45
N PHE A 107 22.05 -3.26 2.64
CA PHE A 107 21.81 -3.26 1.20
C PHE A 107 23.13 -3.23 0.46
N GLY A 108 23.40 -4.29 -0.32
CA GLY A 108 24.53 -4.33 -1.23
C GLY A 108 24.14 -3.76 -2.59
N THR A 109 24.79 -2.66 -2.98
CA THR A 109 24.55 -1.97 -4.25
C THR A 109 25.76 -2.09 -5.18
N LYS A 110 25.62 -1.57 -6.39
CA LYS A 110 26.76 -1.42 -7.30
C LYS A 110 27.78 -0.38 -6.81
N ASN A 111 27.39 0.47 -5.86
CA ASN A 111 28.23 1.57 -5.35
C ASN A 111 28.31 1.56 -3.81
N GLY A 112 28.68 0.41 -3.24
CA GLY A 112 28.98 0.27 -1.81
C GLY A 112 27.93 -0.44 -0.99
N LEU A 113 28.23 -0.58 0.30
CA LEU A 113 27.44 -1.20 1.33
C LEU A 113 26.65 -0.13 2.07
N ASN A 114 25.33 -0.35 2.25
CA ASN A 114 24.45 0.60 2.92
C ASN A 114 23.83 -0.07 4.14
N ARG A 115 23.87 0.60 5.31
CA ARG A 115 23.20 0.19 6.53
C ARG A 115 21.99 1.09 6.79
N TYR A 116 20.84 0.51 6.97
CA TYR A 116 19.58 1.18 7.29
C TYR A 116 19.15 0.84 8.71
N ASP A 117 18.89 1.86 9.52
CA ASP A 117 18.51 1.75 10.93
C ASP A 117 16.98 1.90 11.17
N GLY A 118 16.17 1.88 10.12
CA GLY A 118 14.74 2.15 10.16
C GLY A 118 14.38 3.62 9.89
N THR A 119 15.36 4.54 9.95
CA THR A 119 15.16 5.98 9.76
C THR A 119 16.13 6.63 8.80
N SER A 120 17.38 6.20 8.81
CA SER A 120 18.47 6.79 8.02
C SER A 120 19.35 5.72 7.39
N ILE A 121 20.00 6.08 6.30
CA ILE A 121 20.94 5.23 5.59
C ILE A 121 22.35 5.76 5.81
N GLN A 122 23.25 4.86 6.20
CA GLN A 122 24.69 5.10 6.23
C GLN A 122 25.35 4.30 5.12
N THR A 123 26.01 4.98 4.19
CA THR A 123 26.85 4.33 3.16
C THR A 123 28.23 4.08 3.74
N ILE A 124 28.76 2.88 3.50
CA ILE A 124 30.07 2.42 3.93
C ILE A 124 30.83 2.00 2.67
N ASN A 125 31.94 2.67 2.40
CA ASN A 125 32.76 2.43 1.21
C ASN A 125 34.01 1.62 1.57
N CYS A 126 34.25 0.53 0.85
CA CYS A 126 35.45 -0.29 1.07
C CYS A 126 36.76 0.44 0.73
N ASP A 127 36.72 1.44 -0.15
CA ASP A 127 37.90 2.24 -0.58
C ASP A 127 38.55 3.03 0.54
N ASP A 128 37.77 3.45 1.53
CA ASP A 128 38.27 4.23 2.67
C ASP A 128 39.24 3.41 3.54
N TYR A 129 39.22 2.07 3.40
CA TYR A 129 39.95 1.13 4.24
C TYR A 129 41.07 0.36 3.52
N ILE A 130 41.04 0.23 2.17
CA ILE A 130 42.02 -0.56 1.43
C ILE A 130 42.47 0.17 0.17
N ALA A 131 43.58 0.89 0.27
CA ALA A 131 44.15 1.70 -0.83
C ALA A 131 44.36 0.87 -2.12
N GLY A 132 43.68 1.25 -3.18
CA GLY A 132 43.87 0.72 -4.55
C GLY A 132 43.18 -0.63 -4.83
N LYS A 133 42.41 -1.19 -3.90
CA LYS A 133 41.63 -2.43 -4.11
C LYS A 133 40.13 -2.24 -3.93
N GLY A 134 39.67 -1.01 -3.81
CA GLY A 134 38.27 -0.71 -3.61
C GLY A 134 37.43 -1.17 -4.78
N ASP A 135 36.44 -1.99 -4.48
CA ASP A 135 35.33 -2.23 -5.37
C ASP A 135 34.05 -2.08 -4.62
N HIS A 136 33.14 -1.33 -5.23
CA HIS A 136 31.89 -0.94 -4.60
C HIS A 136 30.73 -1.86 -4.97
N ASN A 137 30.96 -2.81 -5.90
CA ASN A 137 29.91 -3.68 -6.43
C ASN A 137 29.65 -4.88 -5.53
N ILE A 138 28.76 -4.71 -4.56
CA ILE A 138 28.40 -5.74 -3.57
C ILE A 138 27.40 -6.70 -4.19
N SER A 139 27.70 -8.00 -4.13
CA SER A 139 26.86 -9.07 -4.72
C SER A 139 26.39 -10.12 -3.72
N ALA A 140 27.06 -10.26 -2.58
CA ALA A 140 26.68 -11.21 -1.53
C ALA A 140 26.94 -10.63 -0.15
N LEU A 141 26.05 -10.93 0.81
CA LEU A 141 26.16 -10.55 2.22
C LEU A 141 25.81 -11.74 3.10
N PHE A 142 26.56 -11.90 4.18
CA PHE A 142 26.29 -12.90 5.21
C PHE A 142 26.83 -12.41 6.56
N GLU A 143 26.12 -12.58 7.67
CA GLU A 143 26.60 -12.31 9.03
C GLU A 143 27.03 -13.62 9.71
N ASP A 144 28.26 -13.66 10.21
CA ASP A 144 28.78 -14.82 10.93
C ASP A 144 28.39 -14.84 12.43
N GLU A 145 28.72 -15.92 13.14
CA GLU A 145 28.44 -16.08 14.57
C GLU A 145 29.13 -15.02 15.45
N ASN A 146 30.18 -14.40 14.94
CA ASN A 146 30.92 -13.32 15.60
C ASN A 146 30.34 -11.93 15.25
N ARG A 147 29.19 -11.87 14.55
CA ARG A 147 28.50 -10.66 14.08
C ARG A 147 29.35 -9.82 13.13
N LYS A 148 30.24 -10.45 12.39
CA LYS A 148 30.98 -9.84 11.30
C LYS A 148 30.27 -10.08 9.98
N LEU A 149 30.25 -9.06 9.13
CA LEU A 149 29.63 -9.19 7.82
C LEU A 149 30.65 -9.66 6.79
N TRP A 150 30.35 -10.77 6.16
CA TRP A 150 31.05 -11.27 4.99
C TRP A 150 30.45 -10.60 3.75
N VAL A 151 31.27 -9.85 3.05
CA VAL A 151 30.88 -8.99 1.93
C VAL A 151 31.54 -9.52 0.67
N GLY A 152 30.72 -10.14 -0.18
CA GLY A 152 31.14 -10.61 -1.50
C GLY A 152 31.04 -9.50 -2.54
N THR A 153 32.11 -9.32 -3.31
CA THR A 153 32.23 -8.31 -4.35
C THR A 153 32.63 -8.95 -5.68
N ASP A 154 32.79 -8.14 -6.73
CA ASP A 154 33.37 -8.56 -8.01
C ASP A 154 34.91 -8.63 -7.96
N ARG A 155 35.55 -8.44 -6.81
CA ARG A 155 37.00 -8.63 -6.59
C ARG A 155 37.37 -9.59 -5.47
N GLY A 156 36.40 -10.27 -4.86
CA GLY A 156 36.62 -11.23 -3.80
C GLY A 156 35.79 -10.96 -2.56
N VAL A 157 36.24 -11.47 -1.43
CA VAL A 157 35.51 -11.45 -0.16
C VAL A 157 36.20 -10.54 0.85
N TYR A 158 35.43 -9.66 1.46
CA TYR A 158 35.84 -8.84 2.60
C TYR A 158 35.06 -9.27 3.84
N ILE A 159 35.68 -9.17 5.00
CA ILE A 159 35.02 -9.26 6.30
C ILE A 159 34.96 -7.85 6.88
N TYR A 160 33.76 -7.35 7.11
CA TYR A 160 33.50 -6.07 7.77
C TYR A 160 33.16 -6.29 9.24
N ASP A 161 33.89 -5.64 10.12
CA ASP A 161 33.61 -5.62 11.54
C ASP A 161 32.86 -4.31 11.89
N PRO A 162 31.55 -4.38 12.20
CA PRO A 162 30.75 -3.17 12.45
C PRO A 162 31.12 -2.43 13.75
N VAL A 163 31.79 -3.12 14.68
CA VAL A 163 32.19 -2.54 15.98
C VAL A 163 33.42 -1.63 15.82
N TYR A 164 34.37 -2.09 15.01
CA TYR A 164 35.62 -1.35 14.77
C TYR A 164 35.60 -0.57 13.46
N ASP A 165 34.53 -0.69 12.70
CA ASP A 165 34.37 -0.06 11.36
C ASP A 165 35.58 -0.40 10.45
N LEU A 166 35.92 -1.68 10.36
CA LEU A 166 37.13 -2.16 9.69
C LEU A 166 36.83 -3.27 8.69
N PHE A 167 37.33 -3.11 7.46
CA PHE A 167 37.36 -4.15 6.44
C PHE A 167 38.65 -4.94 6.45
N THR A 168 38.55 -6.25 6.33
CA THR A 168 39.67 -7.18 6.12
C THR A 168 39.42 -7.97 4.83
N PHE A 169 40.35 -7.90 3.89
CA PHE A 169 40.27 -8.69 2.65
C PHE A 169 40.75 -10.12 2.89
N ILE A 170 40.06 -11.12 2.34
CA ILE A 170 40.46 -12.53 2.42
C ILE A 170 41.37 -12.84 1.21
N ASP A 171 42.68 -12.80 1.43
CA ASP A 171 43.73 -13.15 0.42
C ASP A 171 44.33 -14.55 0.72
N GLN A 172 43.54 -15.44 1.28
CA GLN A 172 43.99 -16.80 1.67
C GLN A 172 43.91 -17.73 0.47
N LYS A 173 44.90 -18.64 0.39
CA LYS A 173 44.90 -19.76 -0.55
C LYS A 173 44.58 -21.05 0.14
N THR A 174 44.02 -22.01 -0.58
CA THR A 174 43.87 -23.37 -0.13
C THR A 174 45.26 -24.06 0.01
N GLU A 175 45.31 -25.19 0.72
CA GLU A 175 46.55 -25.99 0.83
C GLU A 175 47.10 -26.38 -0.56
N ASN A 176 46.26 -26.58 -1.57
CA ASN A 176 46.62 -26.86 -2.95
C ASN A 176 46.95 -25.61 -3.80
N GLY A 177 46.96 -24.45 -3.21
CA GLY A 177 47.28 -23.17 -3.89
C GLY A 177 46.15 -22.53 -4.65
N GLU A 178 44.92 -23.02 -4.60
CA GLU A 178 43.74 -22.38 -5.21
C GLU A 178 43.39 -21.10 -4.43
N GLN A 179 43.12 -20.04 -5.16
CA GLN A 179 42.71 -18.73 -4.59
C GLN A 179 41.31 -18.41 -5.09
N MET A 180 40.52 -17.77 -4.21
CA MET A 180 39.20 -17.29 -4.60
C MET A 180 39.28 -16.29 -5.76
N GLY A 181 38.40 -16.50 -6.75
CA GLY A 181 38.25 -15.59 -7.89
C GLY A 181 37.54 -14.29 -7.55
N ASN A 182 37.38 -13.47 -8.55
CA ASN A 182 36.97 -12.09 -8.35
C ASN A 182 35.48 -11.93 -8.05
N TRP A 183 34.58 -12.66 -8.72
CA TRP A 183 33.14 -12.45 -8.60
C TRP A 183 32.49 -13.44 -7.66
N VAL A 184 32.00 -12.96 -6.51
CA VAL A 184 31.31 -13.76 -5.50
C VAL A 184 29.78 -13.70 -5.72
N ALA A 185 29.17 -14.85 -6.00
CA ALA A 185 27.72 -14.90 -6.25
C ALA A 185 26.88 -15.02 -4.97
N LYS A 186 27.29 -15.88 -4.03
CA LYS A 186 26.57 -16.12 -2.77
C LYS A 186 27.55 -16.45 -1.64
N ILE A 187 27.18 -16.08 -0.42
CA ILE A 187 27.85 -16.47 0.82
C ILE A 187 26.78 -16.91 1.81
N THR A 188 26.98 -18.04 2.50
CA THR A 188 26.09 -18.54 3.56
C THR A 188 26.84 -19.45 4.51
N SER A 189 26.27 -19.80 5.66
CA SER A 189 26.81 -20.83 6.56
C SER A 189 25.93 -22.06 6.64
N ASP A 190 26.52 -23.19 7.00
CA ASP A 190 25.77 -24.36 7.44
C ASP A 190 25.69 -24.45 8.97
N HIS A 191 24.92 -25.43 9.47
CA HIS A 191 24.73 -25.65 10.91
C HIS A 191 26.02 -26.16 11.64
N SER A 192 27.08 -26.44 10.90
CA SER A 192 28.37 -26.87 11.43
C SER A 192 29.41 -25.75 11.51
N GLY A 193 28.97 -24.49 11.24
CA GLY A 193 29.83 -23.30 11.24
C GLY A 193 30.74 -23.20 10.01
N ASN A 194 30.53 -24.01 8.96
CA ASN A 194 31.24 -23.79 7.70
C ASN A 194 30.63 -22.58 6.98
N ILE A 195 31.47 -21.68 6.45
CA ILE A 195 31.04 -20.60 5.56
C ILE A 195 31.28 -21.01 4.12
N TRP A 196 30.22 -21.08 3.35
CA TRP A 196 30.21 -21.48 1.94
C TRP A 196 30.19 -20.27 1.04
N ILE A 197 31.08 -20.25 0.04
CA ILE A 197 31.26 -19.13 -0.89
C ILE A 197 31.18 -19.70 -2.30
N LEU A 198 30.25 -19.18 -3.09
CA LEU A 198 30.06 -19.57 -4.48
C LEU A 198 30.72 -18.56 -5.40
N ILE A 199 31.62 -19.04 -6.24
CA ILE A 199 32.29 -18.26 -7.27
C ILE A 199 31.97 -18.88 -8.64
N PRO A 200 31.08 -18.25 -9.43
CA PRO A 200 30.78 -18.68 -10.79
C PRO A 200 32.05 -18.85 -11.61
N ASP A 201 32.04 -19.78 -12.55
CA ASP A 201 33.18 -20.14 -13.41
C ASP A 201 34.42 -20.71 -12.68
N GLN A 202 34.40 -20.78 -11.36
CA GLN A 202 35.47 -21.41 -10.58
C GLN A 202 35.00 -22.64 -9.78
N GLY A 203 34.04 -22.46 -8.86
CA GLY A 203 33.52 -23.52 -8.03
C GLY A 203 33.03 -23.05 -6.67
N VAL A 204 33.08 -23.93 -5.67
CA VAL A 204 32.62 -23.70 -4.31
C VAL A 204 33.78 -23.65 -3.37
N PHE A 205 33.86 -22.66 -2.52
CA PHE A 205 34.81 -22.57 -1.42
C PHE A 205 34.09 -22.75 -0.09
N ARG A 206 34.78 -23.40 0.86
CA ARG A 206 34.35 -23.53 2.24
C ARG A 206 35.44 -22.96 3.15
N TYR A 207 35.06 -22.04 4.01
CA TYR A 207 35.93 -21.48 5.04
C TYR A 207 35.53 -22.05 6.40
N LYS A 208 36.49 -22.61 7.12
CA LYS A 208 36.31 -23.19 8.45
C LYS A 208 37.63 -23.20 9.22
N ASP A 209 37.60 -22.84 10.51
CA ASP A 209 38.76 -22.87 11.42
C ASP A 209 40.00 -22.17 10.78
N GLU A 210 39.76 -20.98 10.21
CA GLU A 210 40.74 -20.15 9.51
C GLU A 210 41.37 -20.82 8.28
N LYS A 211 40.81 -21.90 7.76
CA LYS A 211 41.26 -22.60 6.57
C LYS A 211 40.27 -22.49 5.41
N LEU A 212 40.80 -22.42 4.21
CA LEU A 212 40.03 -22.41 2.97
C LEU A 212 40.14 -23.76 2.25
N TYR A 213 39.00 -24.31 1.88
CA TYR A 213 38.85 -25.53 1.08
C TYR A 213 38.19 -25.20 -0.25
N TYR A 214 38.54 -25.93 -1.30
CA TYR A 214 38.01 -25.71 -2.66
C TYR A 214 37.41 -26.98 -3.23
N TYR A 215 36.26 -26.85 -3.88
CA TYR A 215 35.55 -27.94 -4.55
C TYR A 215 35.22 -27.50 -5.98
N ALA A 216 35.84 -28.20 -6.94
CA ALA A 216 35.49 -28.04 -8.34
C ALA A 216 34.14 -28.71 -8.61
N ILE A 217 33.20 -27.98 -9.17
CA ILE A 217 31.95 -28.53 -9.67
C ILE A 217 32.17 -28.92 -11.12
N THR A 218 32.17 -30.21 -11.42
CA THR A 218 32.45 -30.74 -12.75
C THR A 218 31.34 -31.69 -13.19
N ASN A 219 31.14 -31.85 -14.49
CA ASN A 219 30.29 -32.88 -15.03
C ASN A 219 30.92 -34.29 -14.80
N LYS A 220 30.14 -35.38 -14.99
CA LYS A 220 30.58 -36.77 -14.77
C LYS A 220 31.88 -37.14 -15.49
N ASP A 221 32.19 -36.46 -16.57
CA ASP A 221 33.38 -36.77 -17.41
C ASP A 221 34.59 -35.90 -17.03
N ASN A 222 34.48 -35.03 -16.02
CA ASN A 222 35.52 -34.07 -15.57
C ASN A 222 36.08 -33.17 -16.68
N ILE A 223 35.32 -32.95 -17.76
CA ILE A 223 35.80 -32.28 -18.95
C ILE A 223 35.62 -30.75 -18.86
N LYS A 224 34.65 -30.28 -18.05
CA LYS A 224 34.33 -28.86 -17.94
C LYS A 224 33.94 -28.47 -16.52
N ARG A 225 34.50 -27.38 -16.00
CA ARG A 225 34.03 -26.75 -14.77
C ARG A 225 32.67 -26.10 -15.05
N GLU A 226 31.70 -26.35 -14.16
CA GLU A 226 30.37 -25.81 -14.27
C GLU A 226 30.14 -24.74 -13.21
N SER A 227 29.40 -23.71 -13.57
CA SER A 227 29.16 -22.50 -12.74
C SER A 227 28.16 -22.79 -11.63
N PRO A 228 28.54 -22.74 -10.33
CA PRO A 228 27.56 -22.75 -9.23
C PRO A 228 26.84 -21.41 -9.17
N GLY A 229 25.51 -21.43 -9.25
CA GLY A 229 24.67 -20.22 -9.25
C GLY A 229 23.85 -20.03 -7.96
N ALA A 230 23.52 -21.13 -7.29
CA ALA A 230 22.62 -21.12 -6.13
C ALA A 230 23.12 -22.04 -5.03
N ILE A 231 22.79 -21.70 -3.78
CA ILE A 231 23.03 -22.55 -2.59
C ILE A 231 21.79 -22.52 -1.70
N CYS A 232 21.45 -23.67 -1.15
CA CYS A 232 20.40 -23.85 -0.16
C CYS A 232 20.92 -24.71 0.98
N VAL A 233 20.90 -24.17 2.19
CA VAL A 233 21.13 -24.91 3.43
C VAL A 233 19.76 -25.21 4.02
N ARG A 234 19.43 -26.49 4.13
CA ARG A 234 18.13 -26.95 4.62
C ARG A 234 18.11 -27.00 6.14
N GLU A 235 16.92 -26.97 6.72
CA GLU A 235 16.72 -27.12 8.17
C GLU A 235 17.33 -28.38 8.76
N ASN A 236 17.43 -29.45 7.97
CA ASN A 236 18.09 -30.72 8.37
C ASN A 236 19.63 -30.68 8.27
N GLY A 237 20.21 -29.56 7.88
CA GLY A 237 21.65 -29.34 7.73
C GLY A 237 22.26 -29.77 6.39
N GLU A 238 21.46 -30.28 5.44
CA GLU A 238 21.93 -30.58 4.09
C GLU A 238 22.31 -29.29 3.33
N VAL A 239 23.46 -29.31 2.67
CA VAL A 239 23.95 -28.23 1.81
C VAL A 239 23.81 -28.62 0.36
N TRP A 240 22.97 -27.92 -0.37
CA TRP A 240 22.68 -28.14 -1.78
C TRP A 240 23.19 -27.01 -2.64
N ILE A 241 23.86 -27.32 -3.76
CA ILE A 241 24.37 -26.40 -4.75
C ILE A 241 23.57 -26.58 -6.05
N GLY A 242 23.02 -25.48 -6.58
CA GLY A 242 22.43 -25.42 -7.91
C GLY A 242 23.40 -24.87 -8.93
N THR A 243 23.40 -25.45 -10.13
CA THR A 243 24.38 -25.11 -11.16
C THR A 243 23.75 -24.60 -12.45
N ALA A 244 24.60 -24.05 -13.29
CA ALA A 244 24.24 -23.62 -14.64
C ALA A 244 24.42 -24.78 -15.63
N GLY A 245 23.50 -25.75 -15.63
CA GLY A 245 23.41 -26.76 -16.68
C GLY A 245 23.65 -28.22 -16.28
N VAL A 246 24.15 -28.51 -15.07
CA VAL A 246 24.43 -29.91 -14.67
C VAL A 246 23.65 -30.38 -13.43
N GLY A 247 22.61 -29.62 -13.06
CA GLY A 247 21.70 -30.03 -12.00
C GLY A 247 22.14 -29.59 -10.61
N LEU A 248 21.79 -30.40 -9.61
CA LEU A 248 22.03 -30.18 -8.18
C LEU A 248 23.19 -30.99 -7.66
N PHE A 249 23.86 -30.49 -6.63
CA PHE A 249 24.92 -31.17 -5.91
C PHE A 249 24.66 -31.15 -4.41
N LEU A 250 24.68 -32.29 -3.76
CA LEU A 250 24.58 -32.44 -2.32
C LEU A 250 25.97 -32.61 -1.71
N TYR A 251 26.31 -31.82 -0.72
CA TYR A 251 27.52 -31.98 0.05
C TYR A 251 27.42 -33.21 0.98
N ASN A 252 28.41 -34.08 0.90
CA ASN A 252 28.57 -35.23 1.79
C ASN A 252 29.72 -34.97 2.78
N PRO A 253 29.43 -34.70 4.07
CA PRO A 253 30.47 -34.41 5.07
C PRO A 253 31.38 -35.61 5.41
N GLN A 254 30.95 -36.83 5.13
CA GLN A 254 31.75 -38.05 5.42
C GLN A 254 32.88 -38.23 4.42
N THR A 255 32.65 -37.85 3.16
CA THR A 255 33.64 -37.98 2.08
C THR A 255 34.27 -36.65 1.73
N ASP A 256 33.80 -35.52 2.35
CA ASP A 256 34.20 -34.17 2.06
C ASP A 256 34.12 -33.83 0.55
N SER A 257 33.01 -34.20 -0.06
CA SER A 257 32.81 -34.05 -1.52
C SER A 257 31.33 -33.82 -1.87
N PHE A 258 31.08 -33.42 -3.10
CA PHE A 258 29.74 -33.22 -3.61
C PHE A 258 29.24 -34.41 -4.45
N ILE A 259 27.98 -34.80 -4.25
CA ILE A 259 27.27 -35.83 -5.00
C ILE A 259 26.28 -35.18 -5.95
N GLN A 260 26.36 -35.51 -7.25
CA GLN A 260 25.50 -34.95 -8.28
C GLN A 260 24.11 -35.60 -8.31
N HIS A 261 23.10 -34.76 -8.40
CA HIS A 261 21.69 -35.10 -8.62
C HIS A 261 21.17 -34.30 -9.84
N HIS A 262 20.88 -34.99 -10.95
CA HIS A 262 20.47 -34.32 -12.20
C HIS A 262 19.23 -34.93 -12.85
N THR A 263 18.87 -36.16 -12.51
CA THR A 263 17.70 -36.85 -13.05
C THR A 263 16.95 -37.52 -11.91
N ASP A 264 15.64 -37.36 -11.90
CA ASP A 264 14.78 -37.99 -10.90
C ASP A 264 14.50 -39.46 -11.24
N LYS A 265 13.74 -40.14 -10.37
CA LYS A 265 13.37 -41.56 -10.55
C LYS A 265 12.48 -41.81 -11.78
N ASP A 266 11.77 -40.79 -12.26
CA ASP A 266 10.83 -40.87 -13.36
C ASP A 266 11.45 -40.42 -14.70
N GLY A 267 12.73 -40.06 -14.70
CA GLY A 267 13.51 -39.67 -15.87
C GLY A 267 13.44 -38.15 -16.18
N ASN A 268 12.77 -37.33 -15.35
CA ASN A 268 12.83 -35.90 -15.51
C ASN A 268 14.22 -35.38 -15.16
N THR A 269 14.71 -34.39 -15.92
CA THR A 269 16.10 -33.96 -15.80
C THR A 269 16.23 -32.48 -15.52
N LEU A 270 17.30 -32.11 -14.81
CA LEU A 270 17.82 -30.76 -14.62
C LEU A 270 19.03 -30.44 -15.51
N MET A 271 19.41 -31.39 -16.39
CA MET A 271 20.48 -31.15 -17.35
C MET A 271 20.08 -30.05 -18.30
N GLY A 272 20.97 -29.05 -18.50
CA GLY A 272 20.70 -27.84 -19.28
C GLY A 272 19.95 -26.74 -18.50
N ALA A 273 19.45 -27.01 -17.31
CA ALA A 273 18.73 -26.03 -16.50
C ALA A 273 19.71 -25.06 -15.78
N HIS A 274 19.53 -23.80 -15.92
CA HIS A 274 20.30 -22.75 -15.26
C HIS A 274 19.63 -22.38 -13.93
N ILE A 275 20.06 -23.00 -12.81
CA ILE A 275 19.48 -22.80 -11.49
C ILE A 275 20.07 -21.53 -10.87
N PHE A 276 19.26 -20.48 -10.76
CA PHE A 276 19.68 -19.14 -10.34
C PHE A 276 19.49 -18.89 -8.85
N SER A 277 18.42 -19.45 -8.27
CA SER A 277 18.14 -19.38 -6.84
C SER A 277 17.42 -20.62 -6.37
N MET A 278 17.56 -20.93 -5.09
CA MET A 278 16.93 -22.06 -4.42
C MET A 278 16.52 -21.67 -3.00
N CYS A 279 15.42 -22.23 -2.50
CA CYS A 279 15.06 -22.12 -1.09
C CYS A 279 14.54 -23.46 -0.54
N ASP A 280 14.73 -23.67 0.78
CA ASP A 280 14.13 -24.80 1.49
C ASP A 280 12.61 -24.63 1.56
N TYR A 281 11.87 -25.64 1.14
CA TYR A 281 10.42 -25.66 1.04
C TYR A 281 9.85 -26.92 1.69
N GLY A 282 10.17 -27.12 2.96
CA GLY A 282 9.78 -28.28 3.74
C GLY A 282 10.39 -29.59 3.23
N ASP A 283 9.59 -30.53 2.70
CA ASP A 283 10.11 -31.73 2.07
C ASP A 283 10.77 -31.49 0.72
N TRP A 284 10.59 -30.30 0.14
CA TRP A 284 11.05 -29.92 -1.19
C TRP A 284 12.14 -28.86 -1.13
N ILE A 285 12.87 -28.72 -2.22
CA ILE A 285 13.71 -27.55 -2.54
C ILE A 285 13.07 -26.87 -3.73
N ALA A 286 12.67 -25.61 -3.59
CA ALA A 286 12.17 -24.81 -4.71
C ALA A 286 13.35 -24.31 -5.55
N LEU A 287 13.21 -24.36 -6.86
CA LEU A 287 14.24 -24.06 -7.85
C LEU A 287 13.75 -22.97 -8.82
N ALA A 288 14.37 -21.81 -8.80
CA ALA A 288 14.18 -20.78 -9.81
C ALA A 288 15.17 -20.99 -10.95
N ILE A 289 14.66 -21.38 -12.11
CA ILE A 289 15.44 -21.61 -13.32
C ILE A 289 15.37 -20.39 -14.21
N HIS A 290 16.53 -19.93 -14.70
CA HIS A 290 16.69 -18.68 -15.41
C HIS A 290 15.66 -18.47 -16.55
N ASP A 291 15.37 -19.52 -17.30
CA ASP A 291 14.53 -19.46 -18.50
C ASP A 291 13.02 -19.46 -18.23
N GLY A 292 12.62 -19.10 -16.99
CA GLY A 292 11.23 -18.94 -16.61
C GLY A 292 10.57 -20.20 -16.05
N GLU A 293 11.31 -21.24 -15.71
CA GLU A 293 10.76 -22.43 -15.09
C GLU A 293 10.91 -22.40 -13.57
N LEU A 294 9.79 -22.52 -12.86
CA LEU A 294 9.76 -22.75 -11.41
C LEU A 294 9.54 -24.26 -11.18
N LYS A 295 10.52 -24.90 -10.56
CA LYS A 295 10.48 -26.34 -10.24
C LYS A 295 10.66 -26.57 -8.75
N LYS A 296 10.32 -27.77 -8.28
CA LYS A 296 10.65 -28.24 -6.93
C LYS A 296 11.18 -29.67 -6.98
N TYR A 297 12.20 -29.93 -6.17
CA TYR A 297 12.84 -31.21 -6.05
C TYR A 297 12.67 -31.76 -4.64
N ASN A 298 12.23 -33.03 -4.51
CA ASN A 298 12.13 -33.72 -3.24
C ASN A 298 13.30 -34.68 -3.11
N PRO A 299 14.28 -34.44 -2.22
CA PRO A 299 15.46 -35.30 -2.06
C PRO A 299 15.13 -36.69 -1.53
N LYS A 300 14.13 -36.83 -0.65
CA LYS A 300 13.77 -38.11 -0.01
C LYS A 300 13.15 -39.07 -1.02
N THR A 301 12.33 -38.61 -1.92
CA THR A 301 11.62 -39.44 -2.91
C THR A 301 12.31 -39.45 -4.27
N ASN A 302 13.34 -38.62 -4.44
CA ASN A 302 14.00 -38.33 -5.72
C ASN A 302 12.98 -37.98 -6.82
N THR A 303 12.19 -36.97 -6.59
CA THR A 303 11.12 -36.52 -7.51
C THR A 303 11.31 -35.07 -7.87
N LEU A 304 11.18 -34.76 -9.15
CA LEU A 304 11.19 -33.37 -9.71
C LEU A 304 9.81 -33.02 -10.22
N GLN A 305 9.29 -31.86 -9.84
CA GLN A 305 7.98 -31.37 -10.29
C GLN A 305 8.08 -29.93 -10.78
N THR A 306 7.34 -29.60 -11.83
CA THR A 306 7.14 -28.20 -12.25
C THR A 306 6.02 -27.60 -11.41
N VAL A 307 6.27 -26.42 -10.85
CA VAL A 307 5.24 -25.63 -10.14
C VAL A 307 4.38 -24.92 -11.17
N ASN A 308 3.07 -25.10 -11.08
CA ASN A 308 2.14 -24.43 -11.97
C ASN A 308 2.03 -22.93 -11.62
N ALA A 309 2.76 -22.10 -12.34
CA ALA A 309 2.82 -20.65 -12.13
C ALA A 309 2.59 -19.90 -13.46
N PRO A 310 1.31 -19.73 -13.88
CA PRO A 310 0.98 -19.02 -15.12
C PRO A 310 1.60 -17.62 -15.15
N GLY A 311 2.20 -17.25 -16.29
CA GLY A 311 2.89 -15.97 -16.49
C GLY A 311 4.37 -15.96 -16.12
N VAL A 312 4.82 -16.84 -15.22
CA VAL A 312 6.24 -16.96 -14.86
C VAL A 312 7.09 -17.44 -16.02
N HIS A 313 6.55 -18.32 -16.88
CA HIS A 313 7.28 -18.96 -18.00
C HIS A 313 7.80 -17.99 -19.10
N HIS A 314 7.39 -16.73 -19.05
CA HIS A 314 7.75 -15.74 -20.07
C HIS A 314 8.74 -14.69 -19.57
N THR A 315 9.38 -14.93 -18.42
CA THR A 315 10.27 -13.97 -17.80
C THR A 315 11.51 -14.64 -17.21
N ILE A 316 12.57 -13.87 -17.00
CA ILE A 316 13.79 -14.34 -16.35
C ILE A 316 13.57 -14.37 -14.84
N LEU A 317 13.77 -15.53 -14.19
CA LEU A 317 13.74 -15.68 -12.76
C LEU A 317 15.09 -15.27 -12.15
N ARG A 318 15.03 -14.54 -11.04
CA ARG A 318 16.21 -14.03 -10.36
C ARG A 318 16.39 -14.62 -8.95
N ASP A 319 15.31 -14.65 -8.19
CA ASP A 319 15.38 -15.12 -6.81
C ASP A 319 14.05 -15.74 -6.39
N VAL A 320 14.07 -16.63 -5.40
CA VAL A 320 12.90 -17.28 -4.85
C VAL A 320 13.04 -17.43 -3.34
N VAL A 321 11.97 -17.13 -2.62
CA VAL A 321 11.87 -17.36 -1.18
C VAL A 321 10.59 -18.13 -0.85
N CYS A 322 10.71 -19.05 0.08
CA CYS A 322 9.59 -19.69 0.73
C CYS A 322 9.04 -18.72 1.80
N TYR A 323 7.89 -18.12 1.54
CA TYR A 323 7.28 -17.20 2.50
C TYR A 323 6.64 -17.98 3.67
N ASP A 324 5.91 -19.03 3.33
CA ASP A 324 5.32 -20.00 4.25
C ASP A 324 5.20 -21.39 3.56
N GLN A 325 4.55 -22.34 4.20
CA GLN A 325 4.43 -23.72 3.69
C GLN A 325 3.72 -23.86 2.34
N ASN A 326 2.97 -22.84 1.90
CA ASN A 326 2.17 -22.88 0.68
C ASN A 326 2.57 -21.81 -0.34
N ASN A 327 3.27 -20.76 0.07
CA ASN A 327 3.53 -19.59 -0.75
C ASN A 327 5.00 -19.46 -1.13
N LEU A 328 5.26 -19.47 -2.45
CA LEU A 328 6.54 -19.12 -3.05
C LEU A 328 6.48 -17.71 -3.63
N TRP A 329 7.42 -16.87 -3.26
CA TRP A 329 7.58 -15.53 -3.82
C TRP A 329 8.75 -15.53 -4.78
N VAL A 330 8.51 -15.17 -6.04
CA VAL A 330 9.44 -15.32 -7.15
C VAL A 330 9.74 -13.97 -7.77
N CYS A 331 10.99 -13.55 -7.67
CA CYS A 331 11.51 -12.32 -8.28
C CYS A 331 11.86 -12.53 -9.74
N THR A 332 11.39 -11.63 -10.59
CA THR A 332 11.58 -11.75 -12.04
C THR A 332 11.99 -10.42 -12.67
N HIS A 333 12.21 -10.44 -14.00
CA HIS A 333 12.35 -9.23 -14.81
C HIS A 333 11.01 -8.59 -15.20
N ALA A 334 9.88 -9.18 -14.80
CA ALA A 334 8.54 -8.69 -15.10
C ALA A 334 7.71 -8.41 -13.83
N GLY A 335 8.37 -8.21 -12.70
CA GLY A 335 7.72 -7.99 -11.41
C GLY A 335 7.85 -9.16 -10.45
N LEU A 336 7.02 -9.18 -9.42
CA LEU A 336 6.97 -10.18 -8.38
C LEU A 336 5.78 -11.11 -8.59
N PHE A 337 6.03 -12.43 -8.58
CA PHE A 337 4.99 -13.43 -8.60
C PHE A 337 4.87 -14.08 -7.22
N ILE A 338 3.65 -14.17 -6.70
CA ILE A 338 3.30 -14.88 -5.47
C ILE A 338 2.48 -16.10 -5.89
N VAL A 339 3.05 -17.28 -5.69
CA VAL A 339 2.47 -18.55 -6.09
C VAL A 339 1.97 -19.28 -4.85
N ASP A 340 0.64 -19.38 -4.71
CA ASP A 340 0.00 -20.21 -3.68
C ASP A 340 -0.28 -21.60 -4.26
N GLU A 341 0.52 -22.59 -3.83
CA GLU A 341 0.38 -23.96 -4.33
C GLU A 341 -0.90 -24.65 -3.82
N GLN A 342 -1.43 -24.25 -2.68
CA GLN A 342 -2.64 -24.85 -2.12
C GLN A 342 -3.89 -24.42 -2.89
N SER A 343 -4.06 -23.10 -3.07
CA SER A 343 -5.20 -22.54 -3.83
C SER A 343 -4.97 -22.53 -5.33
N LYS A 344 -3.76 -22.81 -5.80
CA LYS A 344 -3.28 -22.70 -7.20
C LYS A 344 -3.43 -21.28 -7.76
N LYS A 345 -3.46 -20.30 -6.90
CA LYS A 345 -3.56 -18.89 -7.26
C LYS A 345 -2.17 -18.31 -7.49
N VAL A 346 -2.04 -17.53 -8.57
CA VAL A 346 -0.84 -16.71 -8.83
C VAL A 346 -1.24 -15.25 -8.79
N THR A 347 -0.56 -14.48 -7.95
CA THR A 347 -0.69 -13.02 -7.90
C THR A 347 0.54 -12.42 -8.56
N HIS A 348 0.34 -11.56 -9.55
CA HIS A 348 1.42 -10.87 -10.26
C HIS A 348 1.40 -9.39 -9.88
N LEU A 349 2.48 -8.91 -9.27
CA LEU A 349 2.67 -7.53 -8.85
C LEU A 349 3.68 -6.86 -9.77
N GLN A 350 3.33 -5.66 -10.26
CA GLN A 350 4.14 -4.88 -11.18
C GLN A 350 4.20 -3.41 -10.75
N GLU A 351 5.12 -2.67 -11.32
CA GLU A 351 5.16 -1.21 -11.26
C GLU A 351 3.89 -0.61 -11.88
N ASP A 352 3.26 0.31 -11.17
CA ASP A 352 2.18 1.15 -11.65
C ASP A 352 2.51 2.61 -11.31
N LEU A 353 2.83 3.40 -12.34
CA LEU A 353 3.24 4.80 -12.18
C LEU A 353 2.17 5.69 -11.54
N MET A 354 0.90 5.28 -11.63
CA MET A 354 -0.21 6.00 -11.00
C MET A 354 -0.41 5.60 -9.52
N HIS A 355 0.08 4.42 -9.13
CA HIS A 355 -0.08 3.87 -7.79
C HIS A 355 1.22 4.00 -6.99
N SER A 356 1.31 5.02 -6.13
CA SER A 356 2.52 5.38 -5.36
C SER A 356 3.08 4.28 -4.44
N TYR A 357 2.35 3.20 -4.21
CA TYR A 357 2.72 2.07 -3.36
C TYR A 357 2.83 0.76 -4.14
N SER A 358 2.84 0.80 -5.47
CA SER A 358 3.19 -0.35 -6.30
C SER A 358 4.69 -0.64 -6.22
N LEU A 359 5.17 -1.63 -6.93
CA LEU A 359 6.62 -1.82 -7.10
C LEU A 359 7.26 -0.59 -7.76
N SER A 360 8.45 -0.22 -7.32
CA SER A 360 9.22 0.90 -7.89
C SER A 360 9.94 0.54 -9.19
N ASP A 361 10.02 -0.75 -9.54
CA ASP A 361 10.64 -1.28 -10.76
C ASP A 361 10.22 -2.74 -10.96
N ASN A 362 10.00 -3.13 -12.20
CA ASN A 362 9.64 -4.50 -12.55
C ASN A 362 10.83 -5.48 -12.54
N ILE A 363 12.07 -5.01 -12.60
CA ILE A 363 13.26 -5.87 -12.58
C ILE A 363 13.74 -6.05 -11.15
N ILE A 364 13.37 -7.17 -10.51
CA ILE A 364 13.70 -7.47 -9.13
C ILE A 364 14.87 -8.44 -9.10
N PHE A 365 15.96 -8.07 -8.41
CA PHE A 365 17.18 -8.88 -8.33
C PHE A 365 17.21 -9.84 -7.15
N CYS A 366 16.71 -9.41 -5.99
CA CYS A 366 16.75 -10.21 -4.78
C CYS A 366 15.50 -9.98 -3.92
N ILE A 367 15.22 -10.96 -3.09
CA ILE A 367 14.16 -10.93 -2.08
C ILE A 367 14.74 -11.37 -0.74
N TYR A 368 14.34 -10.70 0.32
CA TYR A 368 14.70 -11.04 1.69
C TYR A 368 13.47 -10.97 2.59
N LYS A 369 13.25 -12.01 3.38
CA LYS A 369 12.22 -12.04 4.42
C LYS A 369 12.89 -11.72 5.75
N ASP A 370 12.49 -10.62 6.40
CA ASP A 370 13.01 -10.23 7.68
C ASP A 370 12.46 -11.10 8.83
N ARG A 371 12.98 -10.93 10.05
CA ARG A 371 12.59 -11.74 11.23
C ARG A 371 11.16 -11.45 11.66
N GLU A 372 10.63 -10.28 11.34
CA GLU A 372 9.25 -9.88 11.60
C GLU A 372 8.29 -10.43 10.54
N GLY A 373 8.82 -11.05 9.48
CA GLY A 373 8.08 -11.60 8.35
C GLY A 373 7.77 -10.59 7.25
N GLY A 374 8.33 -9.38 7.31
CA GLY A 374 8.29 -8.39 6.24
C GLY A 374 9.12 -8.83 5.04
N ILE A 375 8.76 -8.34 3.86
CA ILE A 375 9.44 -8.65 2.59
C ILE A 375 10.17 -7.42 2.08
N TRP A 376 11.44 -7.63 1.76
CA TRP A 376 12.32 -6.64 1.18
C TRP A 376 12.74 -7.07 -0.22
N LEU A 377 12.61 -6.19 -1.20
CA LEU A 377 12.94 -6.46 -2.60
C LEU A 377 13.99 -5.46 -3.07
N GLY A 378 15.09 -5.97 -3.59
CA GLY A 378 16.11 -5.17 -4.27
C GLY A 378 15.86 -5.15 -5.77
N THR A 379 15.81 -3.95 -6.36
CA THR A 379 15.50 -3.76 -7.78
C THR A 379 16.69 -3.26 -8.59
N LYS A 380 16.50 -3.18 -9.90
CA LYS A 380 17.55 -2.71 -10.83
C LYS A 380 17.67 -1.18 -10.83
N PHE A 381 16.55 -0.47 -10.81
CA PHE A 381 16.53 0.99 -10.96
C PHE A 381 15.70 1.71 -9.88
N GLY A 382 14.84 1.00 -9.13
CA GLY A 382 13.90 1.55 -8.17
C GLY A 382 14.38 1.51 -6.71
N GLY A 383 15.62 1.07 -6.43
CA GLY A 383 16.12 0.94 -5.06
C GLY A 383 15.55 -0.28 -4.34
N VAL A 384 15.06 -0.08 -3.11
CA VAL A 384 14.50 -1.11 -2.24
C VAL A 384 13.00 -0.89 -2.08
N ASN A 385 12.22 -1.98 -2.20
CA ASN A 385 10.82 -2.00 -1.84
C ASN A 385 10.65 -2.81 -0.55
N HIS A 386 9.89 -2.29 0.40
CA HIS A 386 9.59 -2.98 1.65
C HIS A 386 8.09 -3.15 1.84
N LEU A 387 7.66 -4.38 2.04
CA LEU A 387 6.31 -4.77 2.42
C LEU A 387 6.33 -5.28 3.86
N PRO A 388 5.84 -4.52 4.84
CA PRO A 388 5.80 -4.94 6.24
C PRO A 388 4.78 -6.06 6.47
N ASN A 389 5.04 -6.95 7.42
CA ASN A 389 4.15 -8.07 7.78
C ASN A 389 3.16 -7.71 8.90
N TYR A 390 2.95 -6.45 9.21
CA TYR A 390 1.93 -6.08 10.18
C TYR A 390 0.69 -5.54 9.47
N LYS A 391 -0.47 -5.79 10.07
CA LYS A 391 -1.72 -5.21 9.59
C LYS A 391 -1.62 -3.69 9.75
N LEU A 392 -1.60 -2.99 8.65
CA LEU A 392 -1.67 -1.54 8.67
C LEU A 392 -2.98 -1.11 9.31
N LEU A 393 -2.92 -0.14 10.22
CA LEU A 393 -4.11 0.48 10.81
C LEU A 393 -4.97 1.14 9.71
N PHE A 394 -4.31 1.71 8.70
CA PHE A 394 -4.93 2.54 7.68
C PHE A 394 -5.15 1.77 6.37
N GLU A 395 -6.40 1.66 5.95
CA GLU A 395 -6.78 1.35 4.57
C GLU A 395 -6.46 2.59 3.70
N ARG A 396 -5.93 2.38 2.50
CA ARG A 396 -5.45 3.45 1.62
C ARG A 396 -6.19 3.41 0.30
N PHE A 397 -6.66 4.56 -0.14
CA PHE A 397 -7.28 4.74 -1.44
C PHE A 397 -6.52 5.82 -2.19
N VAL A 398 -5.86 5.42 -3.25
CA VAL A 398 -5.04 6.28 -4.10
C VAL A 398 -5.39 6.05 -5.56
N PRO A 399 -5.11 7.00 -6.46
CA PRO A 399 -5.23 6.76 -7.89
C PRO A 399 -4.36 5.59 -8.35
N SER A 400 -4.85 4.84 -9.33
CA SER A 400 -4.10 3.78 -9.99
C SER A 400 -4.53 3.67 -11.45
N SER A 401 -3.87 2.83 -12.24
CA SER A 401 -4.29 2.52 -13.62
C SER A 401 -5.59 1.69 -13.70
N SER A 402 -6.10 1.23 -12.56
CA SER A 402 -7.38 0.52 -12.48
C SER A 402 -8.56 1.48 -12.59
N GLU A 403 -9.58 1.12 -13.37
CA GLU A 403 -10.84 1.85 -13.43
C GLU A 403 -11.56 1.94 -12.08
N ASN A 404 -11.25 1.01 -11.16
CA ASN A 404 -11.80 0.93 -9.80
C ASN A 404 -10.86 1.60 -8.78
N SER A 405 -10.49 2.85 -9.02
CA SER A 405 -9.65 3.64 -8.11
C SER A 405 -10.11 5.10 -8.08
N LEU A 406 -9.61 5.87 -7.11
CA LEU A 406 -9.82 7.32 -7.10
C LEU A 406 -9.26 7.94 -8.39
N ASN A 407 -9.96 8.94 -8.91
CA ASN A 407 -9.56 9.65 -10.13
C ASN A 407 -8.50 10.73 -9.90
N THR A 408 -8.24 11.08 -8.64
CA THR A 408 -7.20 12.04 -8.20
C THR A 408 -6.83 11.79 -6.74
N ARG A 409 -5.71 12.35 -6.29
CA ARG A 409 -5.21 12.21 -4.93
C ARG A 409 -5.61 13.35 -3.97
N ARG A 410 -6.05 14.51 -4.48
CA ARG A 410 -6.36 15.68 -3.64
C ARG A 410 -7.79 15.60 -3.13
N ILE A 411 -7.98 15.06 -1.94
CA ILE A 411 -9.30 14.89 -1.34
C ILE A 411 -9.66 16.13 -0.54
N ARG A 412 -10.85 16.67 -0.79
CA ARG A 412 -11.28 17.95 -0.21
C ARG A 412 -12.42 17.80 0.79
N GLU A 413 -13.44 17.01 0.47
CA GLU A 413 -14.63 16.90 1.29
C GLU A 413 -15.17 15.47 1.28
N LEU A 414 -15.86 15.05 2.33
CA LEU A 414 -16.40 13.72 2.49
C LEU A 414 -17.82 13.75 3.01
N ALA A 415 -18.69 12.92 2.44
CA ALA A 415 -20.06 12.72 2.92
C ALA A 415 -20.44 11.23 2.86
N GLU A 416 -21.35 10.78 3.72
CA GLU A 416 -21.89 9.42 3.70
C GLU A 416 -23.34 9.46 3.20
N ASP A 417 -23.70 8.56 2.28
CA ASP A 417 -25.08 8.39 1.84
C ASP A 417 -25.85 7.40 2.74
N PRO A 418 -27.19 7.29 2.59
CA PRO A 418 -28.00 6.38 3.40
C PRO A 418 -27.67 4.89 3.23
N ASP A 419 -27.01 4.52 2.11
CA ASP A 419 -26.57 3.16 1.83
C ASP A 419 -25.18 2.88 2.42
N GLY A 420 -24.55 3.87 3.05
CA GLY A 420 -23.23 3.78 3.67
C GLY A 420 -22.06 3.95 2.68
N ASN A 421 -22.31 4.38 1.44
CA ASN A 421 -21.23 4.73 0.53
C ASN A 421 -20.63 6.09 0.90
N ILE A 422 -19.33 6.22 0.69
CA ILE A 422 -18.59 7.44 0.97
C ILE A 422 -18.41 8.25 -0.32
N TRP A 423 -19.00 9.40 -0.34
CA TRP A 423 -18.83 10.39 -1.42
C TRP A 423 -17.59 11.20 -1.15
N VAL A 424 -16.68 11.18 -2.11
CA VAL A 424 -15.33 11.76 -2.01
C VAL A 424 -15.19 12.88 -2.99
N GLY A 425 -15.35 14.11 -2.51
CA GLY A 425 -15.16 15.33 -3.28
C GLY A 425 -13.69 15.71 -3.39
N THR A 426 -13.27 16.11 -4.58
CA THR A 426 -11.87 16.39 -4.90
C THR A 426 -11.64 17.84 -5.30
N GLU A 427 -10.38 18.30 -5.26
CA GLU A 427 -10.02 19.66 -5.64
C GLU A 427 -9.96 19.89 -7.15
N ASP A 428 -9.88 18.83 -7.95
CA ASP A 428 -9.50 18.97 -9.36
C ASP A 428 -10.19 18.00 -10.33
N ASN A 429 -10.96 17.02 -9.83
CA ASN A 429 -11.55 16.00 -10.71
C ASN A 429 -12.95 15.50 -10.29
N GLY A 430 -13.73 16.33 -9.63
CA GLY A 430 -15.12 16.07 -9.26
C GLY A 430 -15.28 15.09 -8.10
N ILE A 431 -16.26 14.21 -8.19
CA ILE A 431 -16.69 13.33 -7.09
C ILE A 431 -16.47 11.87 -7.45
N ASN A 432 -15.90 11.11 -6.50
CA ASN A 432 -15.85 9.65 -6.48
C ASN A 432 -16.83 9.13 -5.42
N ILE A 433 -17.33 7.91 -5.61
CA ILE A 433 -18.17 7.21 -4.64
C ILE A 433 -17.47 5.90 -4.30
N LEU A 434 -17.08 5.76 -3.04
CA LEU A 434 -16.45 4.55 -2.49
C LEU A 434 -17.50 3.71 -1.76
N ASN A 435 -17.63 2.45 -2.14
CA ASN A 435 -18.38 1.47 -1.38
C ASN A 435 -17.45 0.81 -0.34
N PRO A 436 -17.62 1.03 0.97
CA PRO A 436 -16.71 0.52 2.01
C PRO A 436 -16.74 -1.00 2.16
N ALA A 437 -17.83 -1.66 1.78
CA ALA A 437 -17.99 -3.10 1.92
C ALA A 437 -17.23 -3.87 0.83
N THR A 438 -17.18 -3.30 -0.39
CA THR A 438 -16.55 -3.95 -1.55
C THR A 438 -15.19 -3.33 -1.89
N GLY A 439 -14.90 -2.10 -1.42
CA GLY A 439 -13.75 -1.30 -1.83
C GLY A 439 -13.89 -0.76 -3.25
N GLU A 440 -15.07 -0.84 -3.86
CA GLU A 440 -15.33 -0.35 -5.21
C GLU A 440 -15.43 1.16 -5.22
N VAL A 441 -14.76 1.79 -6.17
CA VAL A 441 -14.80 3.23 -6.43
C VAL A 441 -15.44 3.48 -7.79
N THR A 442 -16.51 4.25 -7.81
CA THR A 442 -17.14 4.74 -9.03
C THR A 442 -17.03 6.25 -9.11
N GLN A 443 -17.24 6.84 -10.27
CA GLN A 443 -17.10 8.27 -10.49
C GLN A 443 -18.43 8.87 -10.98
N ILE A 444 -18.72 10.08 -10.56
CA ILE A 444 -19.85 10.83 -11.11
C ILE A 444 -19.52 11.28 -12.54
N ASN A 445 -20.40 10.95 -13.47
CA ASN A 445 -20.27 11.35 -14.87
C ASN A 445 -20.83 12.74 -15.08
N TYR A 446 -19.97 13.71 -15.37
CA TYR A 446 -20.36 15.08 -15.72
C TYR A 446 -20.51 15.22 -17.24
N PRO A 447 -21.49 16.03 -17.71
CA PRO A 447 -21.62 16.34 -19.14
C PRO A 447 -20.34 17.01 -19.67
N GLU A 448 -19.83 16.55 -20.82
CA GLU A 448 -18.58 17.09 -21.38
C GLU A 448 -18.64 18.58 -21.67
N SER A 449 -19.84 19.12 -22.03
CA SER A 449 -20.04 20.55 -22.29
C SER A 449 -19.71 21.45 -21.11
N ASP A 450 -19.91 20.95 -19.87
CA ASP A 450 -19.79 21.73 -18.63
C ASP A 450 -18.85 21.10 -17.60
N ARG A 451 -18.11 20.07 -17.98
CA ARG A 451 -17.28 19.27 -17.06
C ARG A 451 -16.39 20.13 -16.15
N LYS A 452 -15.78 21.18 -16.69
CA LYS A 452 -14.87 22.04 -15.91
C LYS A 452 -15.56 22.75 -14.74
N SER A 453 -16.87 22.99 -14.85
CA SER A 453 -17.68 23.65 -13.83
C SER A 453 -17.90 22.79 -12.58
N HIS A 454 -17.71 21.46 -12.67
CA HIS A 454 -18.06 20.51 -11.63
C HIS A 454 -16.84 19.87 -10.92
N LEU A 455 -15.61 20.21 -11.33
CA LEU A 455 -14.42 19.48 -10.90
C LEU A 455 -13.89 19.88 -9.54
N MET A 456 -14.16 21.09 -9.06
CA MET A 456 -13.54 21.66 -7.86
C MET A 456 -14.54 21.73 -6.70
N THR A 457 -14.69 20.64 -5.99
CA THR A 457 -15.56 20.54 -4.80
C THR A 457 -14.94 21.31 -3.62
N GLN A 458 -15.74 22.16 -2.95
CA GLN A 458 -15.33 22.89 -1.76
C GLN A 458 -16.07 22.43 -0.50
N SER A 459 -17.32 22.03 -0.64
CA SER A 459 -18.15 21.54 0.46
C SER A 459 -19.16 20.50 -0.02
N MET A 460 -19.54 19.58 0.86
CA MET A 460 -20.61 18.62 0.60
C MET A 460 -21.51 18.46 1.83
N SER A 461 -22.82 18.35 1.61
CA SER A 461 -23.78 17.97 2.63
C SER A 461 -24.85 17.07 2.04
N MET A 462 -25.37 16.14 2.83
CA MET A 462 -26.42 15.22 2.43
C MET A 462 -27.74 15.63 3.10
N TYR A 463 -28.79 15.76 2.31
CA TYR A 463 -30.13 16.05 2.78
C TYR A 463 -31.20 15.54 1.80
N ASP A 464 -32.26 14.92 2.30
CA ASP A 464 -33.43 14.46 1.55
C ASP A 464 -33.07 13.66 0.28
N GLY A 465 -32.17 12.67 0.42
CA GLY A 465 -31.74 11.79 -0.67
C GLY A 465 -30.89 12.46 -1.74
N LYS A 466 -30.33 13.63 -1.45
CA LYS A 466 -29.49 14.41 -2.37
C LYS A 466 -28.20 14.83 -1.71
N ILE A 467 -27.13 14.90 -2.51
CA ILE A 467 -25.87 15.52 -2.16
C ILE A 467 -25.86 16.95 -2.71
N TYR A 468 -25.68 17.90 -1.83
CA TYR A 468 -25.45 19.32 -2.15
C TYR A 468 -23.94 19.53 -2.20
N CYS A 469 -23.42 19.95 -3.33
CA CYS A 469 -22.00 20.11 -3.58
C CYS A 469 -21.67 21.55 -3.92
N GLY A 470 -21.02 22.26 -3.00
CA GLY A 470 -20.53 23.61 -3.23
C GLY A 470 -19.26 23.59 -4.07
N LEU A 471 -19.22 24.43 -5.10
CA LEU A 471 -18.16 24.46 -6.10
C LEU A 471 -17.34 25.74 -6.03
N PHE A 472 -16.07 25.65 -6.42
CA PHE A 472 -15.22 26.82 -6.60
C PHE A 472 -15.55 27.54 -7.92
N LYS A 473 -16.04 28.75 -7.86
CA LYS A 473 -16.44 29.62 -9.00
C LYS A 473 -17.65 29.18 -9.83
N TYR A 474 -18.41 28.16 -9.38
CA TYR A 474 -19.48 27.60 -10.20
C TYR A 474 -20.81 27.41 -9.45
N GLY A 475 -20.94 27.89 -8.21
CA GLY A 475 -22.18 27.80 -7.44
C GLY A 475 -22.39 26.44 -6.77
N LEU A 476 -23.53 25.81 -7.02
CA LEU A 476 -24.00 24.61 -6.30
C LEU A 476 -24.49 23.52 -7.27
N ASP A 477 -23.99 22.31 -7.09
CA ASP A 477 -24.57 21.10 -7.68
C ASP A 477 -25.48 20.41 -6.66
N ILE A 478 -26.62 19.94 -7.12
CA ILE A 478 -27.54 19.08 -6.37
C ILE A 478 -27.61 17.75 -7.10
N ILE A 479 -27.08 16.72 -6.49
CA ILE A 479 -26.94 15.39 -7.09
C ILE A 479 -27.92 14.45 -6.40
N ASP A 480 -28.82 13.84 -7.18
CA ASP A 480 -29.73 12.81 -6.69
C ASP A 480 -28.96 11.50 -6.45
N ILE A 481 -29.02 10.96 -5.23
CA ILE A 481 -28.24 9.76 -4.85
C ILE A 481 -28.70 8.52 -5.62
N SER A 482 -30.00 8.42 -5.95
CA SER A 482 -30.59 7.22 -6.54
C SER A 482 -30.24 7.01 -8.01
N ASN A 483 -30.03 8.09 -8.75
CA ASN A 483 -29.84 8.03 -10.22
C ASN A 483 -28.66 8.86 -10.73
N HIS A 484 -27.95 9.54 -9.81
CA HIS A 484 -26.81 10.41 -10.07
C HIS A 484 -27.12 11.60 -11.03
N SER A 485 -28.38 12.00 -11.15
CA SER A 485 -28.73 13.17 -11.94
C SER A 485 -28.28 14.44 -11.24
N ILE A 486 -27.74 15.38 -12.01
CA ILE A 486 -27.15 16.62 -11.50
C ILE A 486 -28.05 17.80 -11.89
N LYS A 487 -28.43 18.60 -10.91
CA LYS A 487 -29.01 19.93 -11.12
C LYS A 487 -27.97 20.97 -10.72
N HIS A 488 -27.43 21.66 -11.70
CA HIS A 488 -26.49 22.76 -11.49
C HIS A 488 -27.22 24.08 -11.30
N LEU A 489 -26.82 24.87 -10.30
CA LEU A 489 -27.30 26.21 -10.01
C LEU A 489 -26.12 27.17 -9.90
N ASN A 490 -25.98 28.10 -10.83
CA ASN A 490 -24.96 29.14 -10.76
C ASN A 490 -25.32 30.23 -9.74
N HIS A 491 -24.37 31.12 -9.41
CA HIS A 491 -24.54 32.16 -8.40
C HIS A 491 -25.71 33.10 -8.69
N GLN A 492 -26.02 33.39 -9.96
CA GLN A 492 -27.15 34.24 -10.35
C GLN A 492 -28.49 33.56 -10.06
N GLN A 493 -28.61 32.28 -10.35
CA GLN A 493 -29.81 31.47 -10.04
C GLN A 493 -29.99 31.26 -8.53
N LEU A 494 -28.92 31.35 -7.77
CA LEU A 494 -28.89 31.27 -6.31
C LEU A 494 -29.05 32.66 -5.63
N ASN A 495 -29.04 33.73 -6.38
CA ASN A 495 -29.03 35.11 -5.84
C ASN A 495 -27.85 35.34 -4.86
N LEU A 496 -26.66 34.81 -5.20
CA LEU A 496 -25.44 34.97 -4.42
C LEU A 496 -24.54 36.07 -5.02
N ASP A 497 -23.92 36.87 -4.15
CA ASP A 497 -22.99 37.93 -4.55
C ASP A 497 -21.65 37.41 -5.10
N GLU A 498 -21.34 36.12 -4.87
CA GLU A 498 -20.06 35.48 -5.21
C GLU A 498 -20.28 34.08 -5.80
N GLU A 499 -19.40 33.68 -6.74
CA GLU A 499 -19.56 32.49 -7.54
C GLU A 499 -19.17 31.18 -6.77
N SER A 500 -18.37 31.29 -5.70
CA SER A 500 -17.87 30.11 -4.96
C SER A 500 -18.71 29.83 -3.73
N VAL A 501 -18.96 28.53 -3.47
CA VAL A 501 -19.59 28.03 -2.25
C VAL A 501 -18.55 27.25 -1.46
N TYR A 502 -17.93 27.89 -0.46
CA TYR A 502 -16.84 27.26 0.34
C TYR A 502 -17.35 26.41 1.48
N SER A 503 -18.50 26.70 2.03
CA SER A 503 -19.15 25.95 3.09
C SER A 503 -20.65 25.98 2.98
N GLN A 504 -21.31 24.99 3.51
CA GLN A 504 -22.76 24.91 3.55
C GLN A 504 -23.26 24.16 4.79
N LEU A 505 -24.45 24.50 5.23
CA LEU A 505 -25.15 23.86 6.33
C LEU A 505 -26.63 23.82 6.04
N ILE A 506 -27.26 22.66 6.23
CA ILE A 506 -28.72 22.57 6.29
C ILE A 506 -29.06 22.42 7.76
N ASP A 507 -29.72 23.45 8.31
CA ASP A 507 -30.04 23.48 9.74
C ASP A 507 -31.26 22.60 10.08
N SER A 508 -31.50 22.41 11.37
CA SER A 508 -32.63 21.61 11.89
C SER A 508 -34.02 22.08 11.47
N ARG A 509 -34.13 23.31 10.92
CA ARG A 509 -35.34 23.88 10.33
C ARG A 509 -35.43 23.71 8.82
N GLY A 510 -34.44 23.01 8.22
CA GLY A 510 -34.35 22.80 6.76
C GLY A 510 -33.89 24.01 5.96
N ARG A 511 -33.40 25.07 6.62
CA ARG A 511 -32.84 26.23 5.94
C ARG A 511 -31.45 25.94 5.45
N LEU A 512 -31.13 26.36 4.23
CA LEU A 512 -29.82 26.19 3.64
C LEU A 512 -28.97 27.45 3.85
N TRP A 513 -27.83 27.28 4.51
CA TRP A 513 -26.83 28.33 4.73
C TRP A 513 -25.64 28.09 3.81
N VAL A 514 -25.14 29.17 3.20
CA VAL A 514 -23.98 29.13 2.30
C VAL A 514 -22.98 30.19 2.74
N GLY A 515 -21.76 29.72 3.02
CA GLY A 515 -20.60 30.57 3.28
C GLY A 515 -19.74 30.71 2.03
N ASN A 516 -19.34 31.94 1.75
CA ASN A 516 -18.46 32.29 0.64
C ASN A 516 -17.37 33.28 1.09
N ALA A 517 -16.52 33.75 0.17
CA ALA A 517 -15.45 34.71 0.49
C ALA A 517 -15.97 36.12 0.86
N TRP A 518 -17.23 36.41 0.57
CA TRP A 518 -17.85 37.71 0.81
C TRP A 518 -18.93 37.68 1.89
N GLY A 519 -18.97 36.63 2.70
CA GLY A 519 -19.85 36.54 3.85
C GLY A 519 -20.72 35.31 3.90
N LEU A 520 -21.91 35.46 4.44
CA LEU A 520 -22.89 34.41 4.68
C LEU A 520 -24.20 34.74 4.02
N SER A 521 -24.82 33.77 3.39
CA SER A 521 -26.17 33.86 2.83
C SER A 521 -27.05 32.71 3.30
N ARG A 522 -28.36 32.92 3.39
CA ARG A 522 -29.34 31.94 3.84
C ARG A 522 -30.54 31.87 2.91
N ALA A 523 -31.01 30.67 2.62
CA ALA A 523 -32.29 30.42 1.95
C ALA A 523 -33.23 29.67 2.90
N GLU A 524 -34.54 29.98 2.79
CA GLU A 524 -35.57 29.27 3.55
C GLU A 524 -35.73 27.80 3.06
N ALA A 525 -36.32 26.96 3.91
CA ALA A 525 -36.48 25.52 3.61
C ALA A 525 -37.19 25.30 2.26
N GLY A 526 -36.52 24.51 1.38
CA GLY A 526 -36.99 24.19 0.03
C GLY A 526 -36.79 25.31 -1.01
N SER A 527 -36.20 26.45 -0.64
CA SER A 527 -35.83 27.53 -1.53
C SER A 527 -34.34 27.51 -1.89
N PHE A 528 -34.01 28.08 -3.06
CA PHE A 528 -32.62 28.35 -3.50
C PHE A 528 -32.44 29.86 -3.76
N ASP A 529 -33.36 30.71 -3.30
CA ASP A 529 -33.23 32.16 -3.34
C ASP A 529 -32.55 32.63 -2.05
N PHE A 530 -31.26 32.88 -2.12
CA PHE A 530 -30.46 33.24 -0.98
C PHE A 530 -30.54 34.71 -0.65
N THR A 531 -30.64 35.03 0.62
CA THR A 531 -30.53 36.38 1.16
C THR A 531 -29.25 36.47 1.99
N ARG A 532 -28.46 37.50 1.71
CA ARG A 532 -27.23 37.79 2.45
C ARG A 532 -27.54 38.17 3.89
N ILE A 533 -26.68 37.81 4.81
CA ILE A 533 -26.70 38.19 6.23
C ILE A 533 -25.71 39.33 6.45
N PRO A 534 -26.23 40.60 6.58
CA PRO A 534 -25.36 41.78 6.61
C PRO A 534 -24.44 41.84 7.84
N GLU A 535 -24.86 41.25 8.97
CA GLU A 535 -24.15 41.25 10.25
C GLU A 535 -22.80 40.55 10.17
N ILE A 536 -22.65 39.57 9.28
CA ILE A 536 -21.41 38.84 9.08
C ILE A 536 -20.39 39.64 8.22
N GLY A 537 -20.85 40.64 7.50
CA GLY A 537 -19.98 41.48 6.66
C GLY A 537 -19.38 40.72 5.49
N LEU A 538 -18.06 40.88 5.27
CA LEU A 538 -17.29 40.28 4.18
C LEU A 538 -16.37 39.18 4.69
N ASP A 539 -16.71 38.54 5.80
CA ASP A 539 -15.88 37.47 6.40
C ASP A 539 -15.95 36.17 5.56
N TRP A 540 -14.82 35.60 5.24
CA TRP A 540 -14.73 34.39 4.46
C TRP A 540 -15.11 33.16 5.32
N ILE A 541 -16.33 32.66 5.15
CA ILE A 541 -16.89 31.55 5.96
C ILE A 541 -16.57 30.21 5.30
N VAL A 542 -15.81 29.38 6.01
CA VAL A 542 -15.26 28.10 5.50
C VAL A 542 -15.80 26.85 6.19
N CYS A 543 -16.42 26.98 7.35
CA CYS A 543 -17.06 25.86 8.07
C CYS A 543 -18.22 26.37 8.91
N MET A 544 -19.27 25.58 9.02
CA MET A 544 -20.47 25.86 9.81
C MET A 544 -20.90 24.62 10.59
N LEU A 545 -21.47 24.85 11.79
CA LEU A 545 -22.02 23.79 12.63
C LEU A 545 -23.24 24.32 13.37
N GLU A 546 -24.36 23.59 13.35
CA GLU A 546 -25.47 23.75 14.29
C GLU A 546 -25.19 22.85 15.51
N ASP A 547 -25.10 23.44 16.69
CA ASP A 547 -24.91 22.69 17.93
C ASP A 547 -26.23 22.09 18.47
N LYS A 548 -26.13 21.17 19.43
CA LYS A 548 -27.30 20.50 20.05
C LYS A 548 -28.27 21.47 20.73
N LYS A 549 -27.87 22.72 20.98
CA LYS A 549 -28.73 23.79 21.51
C LYS A 549 -29.43 24.57 20.41
N GLY A 550 -29.15 24.27 19.12
CA GLY A 550 -29.67 24.93 17.94
C GLY A 550 -29.00 26.28 17.65
N GLN A 551 -27.78 26.50 18.20
CA GLN A 551 -26.96 27.67 17.85
C GLN A 551 -26.08 27.35 16.66
N ILE A 552 -25.87 28.29 15.78
CA ILE A 552 -25.05 28.11 14.58
C ILE A 552 -23.71 28.81 14.78
N TRP A 553 -22.65 28.00 14.69
CA TRP A 553 -21.27 28.44 14.76
C TRP A 553 -20.69 28.57 13.35
N LEU A 554 -19.99 29.66 13.07
CA LEU A 554 -19.43 30.00 11.77
C LEU A 554 -17.94 30.23 11.94
N ALA A 555 -17.12 29.44 11.26
CA ALA A 555 -15.66 29.59 11.22
C ALA A 555 -15.25 30.41 10.00
N SER A 556 -14.34 31.34 10.18
CA SER A 556 -13.82 32.15 9.09
C SER A 556 -12.31 32.03 8.92
N MET A 557 -11.84 32.25 7.70
CA MET A 557 -10.42 32.40 7.37
C MET A 557 -9.99 33.84 7.56
N GLY A 558 -9.41 34.15 8.73
CA GLY A 558 -8.85 35.47 9.05
C GLY A 558 -9.71 36.41 9.89
N SER A 559 -10.99 36.07 10.18
CA SER A 559 -11.91 36.93 10.92
C SER A 559 -12.43 36.33 12.23
N GLY A 560 -11.94 35.15 12.64
CA GLY A 560 -12.34 34.45 13.87
C GLY A 560 -13.59 33.60 13.72
N VAL A 561 -14.40 33.56 14.78
CA VAL A 561 -15.60 32.73 14.87
C VAL A 561 -16.82 33.57 15.18
N TRP A 562 -17.92 33.27 14.53
CA TRP A 562 -19.23 33.82 14.86
C TRP A 562 -20.13 32.76 15.50
N LYS A 563 -20.92 33.20 16.45
CA LYS A 563 -21.99 32.41 17.09
C LYS A 563 -23.33 33.14 16.83
N TYR A 564 -24.21 32.49 16.11
CA TYR A 564 -25.57 32.96 15.84
C TYR A 564 -26.58 32.21 16.72
N ASN A 565 -27.43 32.95 17.41
CA ASN A 565 -28.53 32.42 18.20
C ASN A 565 -29.87 32.62 17.47
N PRO A 566 -30.50 31.59 16.93
CA PRO A 566 -31.73 31.71 16.16
C PRO A 566 -32.98 32.01 17.00
N LYS A 567 -32.89 32.08 18.34
CA LYS A 567 -34.01 32.41 19.23
C LYS A 567 -34.28 33.87 19.34
N ASP A 568 -33.23 34.67 19.30
CA ASP A 568 -33.27 36.13 19.44
C ASP A 568 -32.62 36.89 18.27
N ASP A 569 -32.21 36.13 17.25
CA ASP A 569 -31.55 36.61 16.04
C ASP A 569 -30.27 37.42 16.31
N SER A 570 -29.55 37.05 17.39
CA SER A 570 -28.32 37.71 17.81
C SER A 570 -27.06 37.03 17.26
N TYR A 571 -26.02 37.86 16.98
CA TYR A 571 -24.71 37.43 16.53
C TYR A 571 -23.64 37.90 17.51
N LYS A 572 -22.72 36.99 17.87
CA LYS A 572 -21.51 37.28 18.66
C LYS A 572 -20.27 36.85 17.93
N LYS A 573 -19.25 37.73 17.86
CA LYS A 573 -17.97 37.48 17.23
C LYS A 573 -16.90 37.22 18.29
N TYR A 574 -16.04 36.24 18.05
CA TYR A 574 -14.86 35.92 18.84
C TYR A 574 -13.65 36.04 17.94
N VAL A 575 -12.60 36.70 18.43
CA VAL A 575 -11.35 36.93 17.71
C VAL A 575 -10.15 36.65 18.58
N ASN A 576 -9.01 36.44 17.95
CA ASN A 576 -7.73 36.37 18.66
C ASN A 576 -7.34 37.74 19.18
N ASP A 577 -6.97 37.79 20.46
CA ASP A 577 -6.29 38.93 21.10
C ASP A 577 -4.94 38.42 21.65
N THR A 578 -3.85 38.92 21.11
CA THR A 578 -2.49 38.50 21.50
C THR A 578 -2.14 38.88 22.96
N GLN A 579 -2.92 39.75 23.60
CA GLN A 579 -2.77 40.17 24.99
C GLN A 579 -3.63 39.32 25.94
N ASP A 580 -4.59 38.55 25.42
CA ASP A 580 -5.47 37.70 26.21
C ASP A 580 -5.24 36.21 25.80
N PRO A 581 -4.52 35.42 26.61
CA PRO A 581 -4.30 33.99 26.32
C PRO A 581 -5.56 33.13 26.40
N ALA A 582 -6.65 33.65 26.94
CA ALA A 582 -7.96 33.00 26.95
C ALA A 582 -8.84 33.37 25.76
N SER A 583 -8.35 34.21 24.85
CA SER A 583 -9.03 34.51 23.57
C SER A 583 -8.87 33.32 22.58
N LEU A 584 -9.53 33.40 21.44
CA LEU A 584 -9.37 32.48 20.32
C LEU A 584 -7.90 32.43 19.88
N SER A 585 -7.29 31.25 19.70
CA SER A 585 -5.84 31.14 19.41
C SER A 585 -5.43 31.68 18.03
N SER A 586 -6.34 31.72 17.06
CA SER A 586 -6.11 32.27 15.71
C SER A 586 -7.42 32.77 15.09
N ASN A 587 -7.33 33.82 14.31
CA ASN A 587 -8.46 34.29 13.53
C ASN A 587 -8.75 33.45 12.28
N SER A 588 -7.84 32.57 11.88
CA SER A 588 -8.04 31.62 10.79
C SER A 588 -8.49 30.28 11.36
N VAL A 589 -9.78 30.01 11.29
CA VAL A 589 -10.41 28.80 11.84
C VAL A 589 -10.85 27.91 10.70
N SER A 590 -10.34 26.68 10.69
CA SER A 590 -10.52 25.73 9.58
C SER A 590 -11.71 24.79 9.75
N SER A 591 -12.08 24.43 11.01
CA SER A 591 -13.15 23.46 11.28
C SER A 591 -13.76 23.70 12.66
N ILE A 592 -14.99 23.19 12.83
CA ILE A 592 -15.75 23.21 14.09
C ILE A 592 -16.22 21.80 14.39
N MET A 593 -16.16 21.39 15.64
CA MET A 593 -16.71 20.13 16.15
C MET A 593 -17.46 20.34 17.46
N GLU A 594 -18.61 19.71 17.64
CA GLU A 594 -19.24 19.50 18.94
C GLU A 594 -18.92 18.07 19.41
N ASP A 595 -18.29 17.95 20.58
CA ASP A 595 -17.95 16.65 21.15
C ASP A 595 -19.21 15.95 21.75
N SER A 596 -19.03 14.71 22.19
CA SER A 596 -20.10 13.90 22.77
C SER A 596 -20.71 14.52 24.04
N ARG A 597 -19.96 15.39 24.73
CA ARG A 597 -20.35 16.11 25.95
C ARG A 597 -21.00 17.47 25.67
N GLY A 598 -21.09 17.86 24.38
CA GLY A 598 -21.66 19.14 23.95
C GLY A 598 -20.71 20.33 24.08
N GLN A 599 -19.39 20.07 24.16
CA GLN A 599 -18.37 21.12 24.12
C GLN A 599 -17.99 21.43 22.69
N ILE A 600 -17.83 22.72 22.38
CA ILE A 600 -17.46 23.19 21.04
C ILE A 600 -15.95 23.33 20.95
N TRP A 601 -15.40 22.75 19.88
CA TRP A 601 -13.97 22.74 19.54
C TRP A 601 -13.74 23.36 18.17
N PHE A 602 -12.63 24.07 18.04
CA PHE A 602 -12.20 24.72 16.81
C PHE A 602 -10.82 24.24 16.41
N SER A 603 -10.65 23.88 15.16
CA SER A 603 -9.34 23.73 14.55
C SER A 603 -8.90 25.04 13.93
N THR A 604 -7.63 25.37 14.02
CA THR A 604 -7.13 26.64 13.51
C THR A 604 -5.93 26.45 12.59
N ASP A 605 -5.72 27.41 11.72
CA ASP A 605 -4.48 27.58 10.97
C ASP A 605 -3.51 28.40 11.85
N ARG A 606 -2.44 27.79 12.34
CA ARG A 606 -1.37 28.38 13.18
C ARG A 606 -1.71 28.69 14.64
N GLY A 607 -2.72 28.06 15.21
CA GLY A 607 -3.05 28.21 16.62
C GLY A 607 -3.45 26.91 17.30
N GLY A 608 -3.24 25.76 16.62
CA GLY A 608 -3.61 24.44 17.14
C GLY A 608 -5.13 24.25 17.18
N ILE A 609 -5.62 23.67 18.29
CA ILE A 609 -7.05 23.50 18.53
C ILE A 609 -7.50 24.27 19.77
N CYS A 610 -8.72 24.79 19.74
CA CYS A 610 -9.32 25.54 20.85
C CYS A 610 -10.61 24.88 21.33
N ARG A 611 -10.80 24.85 22.64
CA ARG A 611 -12.08 24.52 23.28
C ARG A 611 -12.77 25.80 23.74
N TYR A 612 -14.04 25.95 23.42
CA TYR A 612 -14.87 27.03 23.97
C TYR A 612 -15.34 26.67 25.37
N ASN A 613 -15.08 27.53 26.35
CA ASN A 613 -15.51 27.42 27.74
C ASN A 613 -16.76 28.27 27.91
N GLU A 614 -17.93 27.63 27.88
CA GLU A 614 -19.23 28.32 27.88
C GLU A 614 -19.48 29.12 29.15
N ALA A 615 -19.03 28.62 30.32
CA ALA A 615 -19.25 29.27 31.62
C ALA A 615 -18.52 30.63 31.73
N ASP A 616 -17.30 30.68 31.17
CA ASP A 616 -16.42 31.86 31.24
C ASP A 616 -16.43 32.66 29.95
N ASP A 617 -17.12 32.12 28.91
CA ASP A 617 -17.23 32.71 27.58
C ASP A 617 -15.87 33.03 26.94
N ASN A 618 -14.91 32.11 27.09
CA ASN A 618 -13.53 32.23 26.66
C ASN A 618 -13.03 30.91 26.04
N PHE A 619 -11.72 30.80 25.77
CA PHE A 619 -11.13 29.63 25.10
C PHE A 619 -9.97 29.04 25.88
N THR A 620 -9.81 27.71 25.73
CA THR A 620 -8.59 26.97 26.14
C THR A 620 -7.91 26.46 24.89
N THR A 621 -6.61 26.75 24.73
CA THR A 621 -5.80 26.40 23.55
C THR A 621 -4.90 25.21 23.81
N PHE A 622 -4.73 24.36 22.78
CA PHE A 622 -3.78 23.26 22.70
C PHE A 622 -2.97 23.42 21.40
N SER A 623 -1.67 23.60 21.52
CA SER A 623 -0.73 23.92 20.43
C SER A 623 0.56 23.10 20.53
N LYS A 624 1.58 23.43 19.75
CA LYS A 624 2.94 22.86 19.89
C LYS A 624 3.51 23.01 21.29
N GLU A 625 3.19 24.05 22.00
CA GLU A 625 3.63 24.24 23.40
C GLU A 625 3.09 23.15 24.33
N GLN A 626 1.93 22.58 24.02
CA GLN A 626 1.33 21.45 24.73
C GLN A 626 1.65 20.10 24.08
N GLY A 627 2.54 20.08 23.07
CA GLY A 627 3.06 18.84 22.47
C GLY A 627 2.42 18.43 21.15
N LEU A 628 1.57 19.23 20.52
CA LEU A 628 1.11 18.94 19.17
C LEU A 628 2.26 18.98 18.16
N PRO A 629 2.24 18.18 17.09
CA PRO A 629 3.30 18.17 16.07
C PRO A 629 3.29 19.42 15.21
N ASP A 630 2.12 20.05 15.08
CA ASP A 630 1.88 21.24 14.25
C ASP A 630 0.83 22.15 14.88
N ASP A 631 0.90 23.44 14.61
CA ASP A 631 -0.11 24.42 14.99
C ASP A 631 -1.22 24.57 13.94
N VAL A 632 -1.10 23.90 12.79
CA VAL A 632 -2.16 23.76 11.80
C VAL A 632 -2.94 22.49 12.11
N ALA A 633 -4.22 22.64 12.39
CA ALA A 633 -5.13 21.54 12.60
C ALA A 633 -6.31 21.61 11.62
N TYR A 634 -6.75 20.47 11.14
CA TYR A 634 -7.86 20.32 10.19
C TYR A 634 -9.09 19.70 10.89
N LYS A 635 -9.94 18.97 10.18
CA LYS A 635 -11.16 18.36 10.72
C LYS A 635 -10.88 17.49 11.94
N ILE A 636 -11.60 17.73 13.03
CA ILE A 636 -11.53 16.92 14.26
C ILE A 636 -12.68 15.92 14.26
N LEU A 637 -12.39 14.65 14.60
CA LEU A 637 -13.36 13.58 14.85
C LEU A 637 -13.14 13.00 16.24
N GLU A 638 -14.23 12.69 16.96
CA GLU A 638 -14.16 12.05 18.28
C GLU A 638 -14.47 10.55 18.18
N ASP A 639 -13.60 9.70 18.75
CA ASP A 639 -13.86 8.28 18.87
C ASP A 639 -14.71 7.94 20.12
N LYS A 640 -15.12 6.68 20.29
CA LYS A 640 -15.93 6.23 21.43
C LYS A 640 -15.21 6.28 22.78
N ASN A 641 -13.89 6.39 22.79
CA ASN A 641 -13.04 6.48 23.98
C ASN A 641 -12.66 7.93 24.31
N HIS A 642 -13.31 8.91 23.64
CA HIS A 642 -13.09 10.33 23.74
C HIS A 642 -11.68 10.80 23.33
N TYR A 643 -10.99 10.04 22.46
CA TYR A 643 -9.84 10.57 21.76
C TYR A 643 -10.29 11.38 20.56
N PHE A 644 -9.60 12.48 20.35
CA PHE A 644 -9.75 13.31 19.16
C PHE A 644 -8.74 12.90 18.10
N TRP A 645 -9.21 12.75 16.89
CA TRP A 645 -8.41 12.43 15.72
C TRP A 645 -8.52 13.59 14.74
N PHE A 646 -7.40 14.16 14.36
CA PHE A 646 -7.37 15.27 13.41
C PHE A 646 -6.08 15.28 12.59
N GLY A 647 -6.20 15.70 11.32
CA GLY A 647 -5.08 15.89 10.43
C GLY A 647 -4.32 17.15 10.72
N THR A 648 -3.02 17.13 10.42
CA THR A 648 -2.10 18.28 10.44
C THR A 648 -1.28 18.31 9.16
N ASN A 649 -0.29 19.21 9.02
CA ASN A 649 0.71 19.12 7.94
C ASN A 649 1.81 18.07 8.22
N GLN A 650 1.87 17.53 9.43
CA GLN A 650 2.92 16.59 9.87
C GLN A 650 2.38 15.24 10.33
N GLY A 651 1.17 14.87 9.91
CA GLY A 651 0.55 13.60 10.19
C GLY A 651 -0.83 13.70 10.82
N LEU A 652 -1.37 12.52 11.17
CA LEU A 652 -2.63 12.35 11.88
C LEU A 652 -2.36 12.30 13.38
N VAL A 653 -3.06 13.15 14.13
CA VAL A 653 -2.93 13.22 15.59
C VAL A 653 -4.09 12.48 16.24
N LYS A 654 -3.77 11.62 17.22
CA LYS A 654 -4.67 11.07 18.21
C LYS A 654 -4.39 11.78 19.54
N PHE A 655 -5.35 12.50 20.07
CA PHE A 655 -5.20 13.37 21.23
C PHE A 655 -6.31 13.12 22.25
N LYS A 656 -5.94 13.06 23.54
CA LYS A 656 -6.91 12.99 24.64
C LYS A 656 -6.83 14.27 25.47
N PRO A 657 -7.83 15.16 25.38
CA PRO A 657 -7.77 16.46 26.04
C PRO A 657 -7.65 16.38 27.56
N GLU A 658 -8.23 15.34 28.20
CA GLU A 658 -8.25 15.20 29.66
C GLU A 658 -6.88 14.85 30.25
N THR A 659 -6.11 14.04 29.53
CA THR A 659 -4.81 13.54 30.02
C THR A 659 -3.62 14.22 29.34
N GLY A 660 -3.85 14.88 28.20
CA GLY A 660 -2.80 15.42 27.35
C GLY A 660 -2.06 14.35 26.54
N ASP A 661 -2.57 13.10 26.47
CA ASP A 661 -1.96 12.04 25.69
C ASP A 661 -2.02 12.39 24.20
N ILE A 662 -0.85 12.37 23.55
CA ILE A 662 -0.70 12.64 22.13
C ILE A 662 0.02 11.47 21.46
N ARG A 663 -0.53 11.01 20.33
CA ARG A 663 0.17 10.12 19.39
C ARG A 663 0.05 10.69 17.99
N VAL A 664 1.15 10.66 17.27
CA VAL A 664 1.22 11.15 15.88
C VAL A 664 1.49 9.97 14.96
N PHE A 665 0.69 9.83 13.93
CA PHE A 665 0.86 8.85 12.86
C PHE A 665 1.36 9.57 11.60
N THR A 666 2.26 8.92 10.89
CA THR A 666 2.91 9.45 9.69
C THR A 666 2.85 8.43 8.54
N THR A 667 3.45 8.75 7.41
CA THR A 667 3.64 7.78 6.32
C THR A 667 4.41 6.53 6.76
N ARG A 668 5.24 6.62 7.80
CA ARG A 668 5.91 5.46 8.42
C ARG A 668 4.93 4.51 9.11
N ASP A 669 3.83 5.04 9.64
CA ASP A 669 2.76 4.26 10.27
C ASP A 669 1.71 3.79 9.26
N GLY A 670 1.86 4.17 8.01
CA GLY A 670 0.99 3.74 6.93
C GLY A 670 0.02 4.78 6.38
N LEU A 671 0.18 6.07 6.69
CA LEU A 671 -0.58 7.11 6.01
C LEU A 671 -0.18 7.22 4.54
N VAL A 672 -1.10 7.69 3.69
CA VAL A 672 -0.84 7.98 2.27
C VAL A 672 -0.01 9.24 2.06
N GLY A 673 -0.05 10.16 3.02
CA GLY A 673 0.69 11.41 3.06
C GLY A 673 0.62 12.02 4.46
N ASN A 674 1.55 12.90 4.80
CA ASN A 674 1.56 13.55 6.12
C ASN A 674 0.70 14.82 6.14
N GLN A 675 0.46 15.42 4.98
CA GLN A 675 -0.32 16.65 4.87
C GLN A 675 -1.79 16.34 4.60
N PHE A 676 -2.64 16.68 5.56
CA PHE A 676 -4.10 16.57 5.45
C PHE A 676 -4.70 17.77 4.74
N ASN A 677 -5.99 17.68 4.43
CA ASN A 677 -6.70 18.76 3.73
C ASN A 677 -7.86 19.30 4.57
N TYR A 678 -8.30 20.53 4.23
CA TYR A 678 -9.38 21.24 4.92
C TYR A 678 -10.69 20.44 4.85
N ASN A 679 -11.43 20.38 5.97
CA ASN A 679 -12.74 19.73 6.12
C ASN A 679 -12.79 18.25 5.72
N SER A 680 -11.68 17.66 5.31
CA SER A 680 -11.61 16.32 4.77
C SER A 680 -11.54 15.26 5.86
N GLY A 681 -12.61 15.13 6.62
CA GLY A 681 -12.75 14.14 7.68
C GLY A 681 -14.19 13.72 7.89
N LEU A 682 -14.44 12.40 8.00
CA LEU A 682 -15.77 11.82 8.18
C LEU A 682 -15.72 10.67 9.17
N LYS A 683 -16.62 10.67 10.15
CA LYS A 683 -16.95 9.53 10.99
C LYS A 683 -18.18 8.86 10.39
N ALA A 684 -17.97 7.72 9.75
CA ALA A 684 -19.05 7.00 9.09
C ALA A 684 -19.93 6.21 10.09
N SER A 685 -21.13 5.88 9.66
CA SER A 685 -22.14 5.14 10.45
C SER A 685 -21.65 3.75 10.89
N ASN A 686 -20.76 3.13 10.12
CA ASN A 686 -20.10 1.86 10.43
C ASN A 686 -18.99 1.97 11.49
N GLY A 687 -18.72 3.17 12.03
CA GLY A 687 -17.69 3.45 13.03
C GLY A 687 -16.30 3.70 12.48
N LYS A 688 -16.06 3.50 11.18
CA LYS A 688 -14.78 3.86 10.55
C LYS A 688 -14.62 5.36 10.42
N PHE A 689 -13.37 5.81 10.54
CA PHE A 689 -12.97 7.18 10.23
C PHE A 689 -12.34 7.23 8.85
N TYR A 690 -12.69 8.27 8.11
CA TYR A 690 -12.13 8.59 6.80
C TYR A 690 -11.48 9.97 6.87
N PHE A 691 -10.26 10.08 6.36
CA PHE A 691 -9.55 11.35 6.27
C PHE A 691 -8.90 11.51 4.90
N GLY A 692 -9.13 12.66 4.28
CA GLY A 692 -8.51 13.04 3.03
C GLY A 692 -7.21 13.80 3.23
N THR A 693 -6.26 13.49 2.38
CA THR A 693 -4.96 14.15 2.29
C THR A 693 -4.77 14.76 0.89
N ILE A 694 -3.66 15.42 0.67
CA ILE A 694 -3.26 15.85 -0.68
C ILE A 694 -2.74 14.70 -1.55
N ASP A 695 -2.54 13.50 -0.96
CA ASP A 695 -1.97 12.31 -1.62
C ASP A 695 -2.94 11.13 -1.71
N GLY A 696 -4.17 11.25 -1.19
CA GLY A 696 -5.20 10.22 -1.23
C GLY A 696 -6.13 10.25 -0.02
N LEU A 697 -6.94 9.19 0.11
CA LEU A 697 -7.88 8.97 1.20
C LEU A 697 -7.37 7.82 2.08
N ILE A 698 -7.47 7.98 3.40
CA ILE A 698 -7.29 6.90 4.37
C ILE A 698 -8.60 6.56 5.06
N ALA A 699 -8.77 5.28 5.42
CA ALA A 699 -9.86 4.82 6.26
C ALA A 699 -9.32 3.88 7.35
N PHE A 700 -9.88 3.96 8.55
CA PHE A 700 -9.50 3.06 9.65
C PHE A 700 -10.58 2.97 10.72
N ASN A 701 -10.53 1.90 11.51
CA ASN A 701 -11.32 1.82 12.72
C ASN A 701 -10.45 2.30 13.90
N PRO A 702 -10.83 3.36 14.62
CA PRO A 702 -10.06 3.86 15.76
C PRO A 702 -9.82 2.81 16.87
N ASP A 703 -10.69 1.78 16.94
CA ASP A 703 -10.57 0.69 17.92
C ASP A 703 -9.47 -0.32 17.59
N ASP A 704 -9.03 -0.37 16.32
CA ASP A 704 -7.95 -1.25 15.87
C ASP A 704 -6.55 -0.73 16.27
N ASP A 705 -6.46 0.49 16.82
CA ASP A 705 -5.22 1.06 17.34
C ASP A 705 -4.86 0.42 18.70
N GLN A 706 -4.47 -0.86 18.67
CA GLN A 706 -3.96 -1.56 19.84
C GLN A 706 -2.46 -1.30 19.97
N ARG A 707 -2.02 -0.86 21.16
CA ARG A 707 -0.60 -0.80 21.46
C ARG A 707 -0.05 -2.23 21.46
N THR A 708 0.95 -2.49 20.62
CA THR A 708 1.74 -3.72 20.75
C THR A 708 2.62 -3.58 21.98
N ASP A 709 2.54 -4.53 22.91
CA ASP A 709 3.38 -4.56 24.13
C ASP A 709 4.87 -4.87 23.84
N SER A 710 5.25 -5.05 22.56
CA SER A 710 6.65 -5.25 22.21
C SER A 710 7.41 -3.92 22.23
N ILE A 711 8.27 -3.76 23.21
CA ILE A 711 9.21 -2.63 23.27
C ILE A 711 10.36 -2.96 22.32
N PRO A 712 10.54 -2.20 21.21
CA PRO A 712 11.67 -2.44 20.32
C PRO A 712 12.98 -2.13 21.04
N PRO A 713 14.07 -2.88 20.76
CA PRO A 713 15.37 -2.57 21.34
C PRO A 713 15.85 -1.21 20.83
N VAL A 714 16.38 -0.40 21.75
CA VAL A 714 16.93 0.93 21.44
C VAL A 714 18.44 0.84 21.35
N TYR A 715 19.02 1.22 20.21
CA TYR A 715 20.46 1.30 20.00
C TYR A 715 20.89 2.75 19.74
N ILE A 716 22.03 3.15 20.29
CA ILE A 716 22.69 4.41 19.92
C ILE A 716 23.44 4.17 18.62
N THR A 717 22.92 4.66 17.52
CA THR A 717 23.48 4.42 16.17
C THR A 717 24.55 5.42 15.77
N LYS A 718 24.55 6.62 16.43
CA LYS A 718 25.51 7.68 16.15
C LYS A 718 25.76 8.55 17.37
N PHE A 719 27.02 8.86 17.64
CA PHE A 719 27.46 9.82 18.65
C PHE A 719 28.34 10.90 17.98
N SER A 720 27.96 12.17 18.10
CA SER A 720 28.71 13.28 17.49
C SER A 720 29.18 14.26 18.56
N ILE A 721 30.50 14.56 18.58
CA ILE A 721 31.09 15.55 19.45
C ILE A 721 31.38 16.82 18.65
N TYR A 722 30.71 17.91 18.99
CA TYR A 722 30.98 19.22 18.42
C TYR A 722 32.00 19.95 19.28
N ILE A 723 33.24 20.07 18.83
CA ILE A 723 34.27 20.91 19.48
C ILE A 723 34.08 22.30 18.90
N ARG A 724 33.53 23.24 19.70
CA ARG A 724 33.61 24.68 19.35
C ARG A 724 35.07 25.11 19.48
N LYS A 725 35.69 25.54 18.36
CA LYS A 725 36.96 26.27 18.36
C LYS A 725 36.76 27.70 18.82
#